data_c93a51bf8289cecae894780c3d5b21a8
#
_entry.id   c93a51bf8289cecae894780c3d5b21a8
#
_cell.length_a   1.000
_cell.length_b   1.000
_cell.length_c   1.000
_cell.angle_alpha   90.00
_cell.angle_beta   90.00
_cell.angle_gamma   90.00
#
_symmetry.space_group_name_H-M   'P 1'
#
loop_
_entity.id
_entity.type
_entity.pdbx_description
1 polymer ?
#
loop_
_entity_poly.entity_id
_entity_poly.type
_entity_poly.pdbx_seq_one_letter_code
_entity_poly.pdbx_strand_id
1 'polypeptide(L)'
;MSEQARQEADDAVQAAKFREAARGRFIEEGRDPDDEGELKSAIFRERKMWIRERTTELGAERAEYWGWTNIYTYSKSLAEQIIAQQDDIVKILLRPSIVESANQYPFPGWNEGFTTTAPLILIALRGQPIIPVNEKLVLDIIPVDMVAGAILGAAMNAFVDDNPPLVFQASSGDSNPNDMKRIVGLVGLYKRQHFEDKETGSSIVNKLAGMVEAIPVKQRTYELTSAPMLNRLTKQADKFLEKASPRWGGGRLGNIVSDLQKSVESFERVTQETMDAFAMFKPFMIDNEYLYRSDNVRALHGLIKEKEKHLLPWYPERLDWYDYWLNVHFPGMRKWVLPTLEEELKTQEKRSYTYKDLLDLFDTSVKRFPTRVAMRIERNGRKEQYTFEDVKELTLRAAGFLAHKGIKHGDRVILFSNNMPEWGMTYFGILKAGATAIPIDPASTVDEIINFAKAGEASAIVISPKLATENPDLAEKLFAAIGGGDKSVPAPVWTFDEVFEMPTETEEAKRNALLPAKILSNSVASLIFTSGTTGKPKAVMLSHKNFTNMISMLSSVLDMDLTDGVLSVLPMHHTFEFSAGFLTPFSNGTQITYLNELTAEDLSRTMENGHVTGMVGVPALWEMLHRRIKTRLRERGDWIADLADNVIEFNAWIRDNTPFNLGPIVFLPIHQGLGGKMRYLISGGSALSEKVQKDLHGLGFTVLEGYGLTESSPVLTVARPGNKLLRGSVGKPLPGVEVKIDNPDANGVGEVVARGQNVMLGYYNNEEATEAVLQDRWLKTGDLGKLDEDGNLFIVGRSKDVIIDSNGKNIYPDEIEDLYGKSSYIKELSVVGLSDDDGGEKIA
;
A
#
# COMPACT_ATOMS: atom_id res chain seq x y z
N MET A 1 33.43 6.55 12.03
CA MET A 1 32.48 5.40 11.99
C MET A 1 32.08 5.03 10.56
N SER A 2 31.40 5.90 9.80
CA SER A 2 31.02 5.59 8.41
C SER A 2 32.19 5.29 7.48
N GLU A 3 33.29 5.98 7.63
CA GLU A 3 34.52 5.74 6.87
C GLU A 3 35.21 4.44 7.26
N GLN A 4 35.25 4.15 8.57
CA GLN A 4 35.75 2.89 9.11
C GLN A 4 34.91 1.71 8.61
N ALA A 5 33.57 1.80 8.67
CA ALA A 5 32.68 0.75 8.15
C ALA A 5 32.86 0.50 6.65
N ARG A 6 33.16 1.54 5.85
CA ARG A 6 33.47 1.39 4.42
C ARG A 6 34.81 0.69 4.22
N GLN A 7 35.83 1.04 4.98
CA GLN A 7 37.15 0.39 4.92
C GLN A 7 37.04 -1.08 5.31
N GLU A 8 36.32 -1.41 6.38
CA GLU A 8 36.05 -2.79 6.79
C GLU A 8 35.26 -3.56 5.71
N ALA A 9 34.34 -2.92 5.00
CA ALA A 9 33.57 -3.54 3.92
C ALA A 9 34.41 -3.83 2.67
N ASP A 10 35.49 -3.08 2.45
CA ASP A 10 36.43 -3.26 1.33
C ASP A 10 37.54 -4.28 1.64
N ASP A 11 37.60 -4.80 2.87
CA ASP A 11 38.48 -5.92 3.21
C ASP A 11 38.13 -7.16 2.38
N ALA A 12 39.17 -7.86 1.90
CA ALA A 12 39.02 -8.98 0.99
C ALA A 12 38.18 -10.14 1.58
N VAL A 13 38.29 -10.38 2.91
CA VAL A 13 37.51 -11.41 3.61
C VAL A 13 36.02 -11.02 3.67
N GLN A 14 35.74 -9.75 3.96
CA GLN A 14 34.37 -9.25 4.05
C GLN A 14 33.72 -9.16 2.66
N ALA A 15 34.47 -8.75 1.65
CA ALA A 15 34.01 -8.73 0.27
C ALA A 15 33.65 -10.15 -0.24
N ALA A 16 34.43 -11.17 0.15
CA ALA A 16 34.10 -12.56 -0.14
C ALA A 16 32.80 -13.02 0.51
N LYS A 17 32.53 -12.62 1.76
CA LYS A 17 31.26 -12.92 2.47
C LYS A 17 30.04 -12.31 1.76
N PHE A 18 30.15 -11.09 1.23
CA PHE A 18 29.07 -10.50 0.47
C PHE A 18 28.76 -11.30 -0.79
N ARG A 19 29.81 -11.80 -1.47
CA ARG A 19 29.63 -12.67 -2.64
C ARG A 19 28.99 -13.99 -2.27
N GLU A 20 29.41 -14.59 -1.14
CA GLU A 20 28.84 -15.86 -0.66
C GLU A 20 27.38 -15.68 -0.24
N ALA A 21 27.04 -14.62 0.50
CA ALA A 21 25.67 -14.31 0.89
C ALA A 21 24.77 -14.05 -0.32
N ALA A 22 25.24 -13.30 -1.31
CA ALA A 22 24.52 -13.07 -2.55
C ALA A 22 24.28 -14.36 -3.34
N ARG A 23 25.28 -15.24 -3.44
CA ARG A 23 25.15 -16.56 -4.08
C ARG A 23 24.19 -17.48 -3.31
N GLY A 24 24.29 -17.50 -1.98
CA GLY A 24 23.36 -18.27 -1.14
C GLY A 24 21.93 -17.89 -1.36
N ARG A 25 21.61 -16.61 -1.40
CA ARG A 25 20.26 -16.11 -1.74
C ARG A 25 19.81 -16.50 -3.14
N PHE A 26 20.71 -16.45 -4.14
CA PHE A 26 20.36 -16.86 -5.50
C PHE A 26 19.99 -18.33 -5.57
N ILE A 27 20.71 -19.19 -4.82
CA ILE A 27 20.39 -20.62 -4.72
C ILE A 27 19.04 -20.83 -4.02
N GLU A 28 18.77 -20.13 -2.92
CA GLU A 28 17.49 -20.18 -2.19
C GLU A 28 16.32 -19.68 -3.05
N GLU A 29 16.56 -18.66 -3.88
CA GLU A 29 15.58 -18.06 -4.78
C GLU A 29 15.45 -18.84 -6.11
N GLY A 30 16.25 -19.90 -6.35
CA GLY A 30 16.28 -20.67 -7.57
C GLY A 30 16.86 -19.92 -8.77
N ARG A 31 17.67 -18.89 -8.53
CA ARG A 31 18.39 -18.09 -9.54
C ARG A 31 19.75 -18.69 -9.84
N ASP A 32 20.31 -18.32 -11.00
CA ASP A 32 21.64 -18.76 -11.38
C ASP A 32 22.71 -18.06 -10.51
N PRO A 33 23.42 -18.80 -9.64
CA PRO A 33 24.44 -18.23 -8.77
C PRO A 33 25.71 -17.79 -9.51
N ASP A 34 25.84 -18.10 -10.80
CA ASP A 34 26.99 -17.80 -11.65
C ASP A 34 26.68 -16.66 -12.66
N ASP A 35 25.48 -16.08 -12.64
CA ASP A 35 25.19 -14.85 -13.37
C ASP A 35 25.95 -13.66 -12.77
N GLU A 36 27.08 -13.33 -13.39
CA GLU A 36 27.99 -12.29 -12.86
C GLU A 36 27.37 -10.88 -12.87
N GLY A 37 26.43 -10.58 -13.78
CA GLY A 37 25.80 -9.25 -13.87
C GLY A 37 24.86 -9.01 -12.70
N GLU A 38 23.96 -9.95 -12.45
CA GLU A 38 23.03 -9.91 -11.33
C GLU A 38 23.74 -10.07 -9.99
N LEU A 39 24.76 -10.92 -9.94
CA LEU A 39 25.56 -11.15 -8.73
C LEU A 39 26.28 -9.88 -8.27
N LYS A 40 26.84 -9.07 -9.16
CA LYS A 40 27.47 -7.78 -8.83
C LYS A 40 26.48 -6.83 -8.16
N SER A 41 25.26 -6.74 -8.66
CA SER A 41 24.20 -5.90 -8.09
C SER A 41 23.77 -6.40 -6.70
N ALA A 42 23.67 -7.71 -6.52
CA ALA A 42 23.38 -8.31 -5.24
C ALA A 42 24.48 -8.09 -4.21
N ILE A 43 25.75 -8.28 -4.59
CA ILE A 43 26.92 -8.01 -3.75
C ILE A 43 26.94 -6.54 -3.30
N PHE A 44 26.66 -5.61 -4.21
CA PHE A 44 26.59 -4.19 -3.86
C PHE A 44 25.48 -3.89 -2.83
N ARG A 45 24.33 -4.53 -2.95
CA ARG A 45 23.24 -4.42 -1.96
C ARG A 45 23.66 -4.94 -0.60
N GLU A 46 24.23 -6.16 -0.54
CA GLU A 46 24.75 -6.75 0.70
C GLU A 46 25.78 -5.84 1.36
N ARG A 47 26.75 -5.32 0.60
CA ARG A 47 27.74 -4.38 1.08
C ARG A 47 27.11 -3.10 1.65
N LYS A 48 26.11 -2.51 0.98
CA LYS A 48 25.44 -1.29 1.44
C LYS A 48 24.64 -1.52 2.72
N MET A 49 23.93 -2.63 2.83
CA MET A 49 23.20 -3.00 4.04
C MET A 49 24.18 -3.21 5.20
N TRP A 50 25.21 -3.99 4.98
CA TRP A 50 26.23 -4.25 5.99
C TRP A 50 26.94 -2.97 6.48
N ILE A 51 27.31 -2.04 5.58
CA ILE A 51 27.89 -0.75 5.96
C ILE A 51 26.95 0.03 6.87
N ARG A 52 25.64 0.02 6.59
CA ARG A 52 24.64 0.69 7.42
C ARG A 52 24.57 0.07 8.82
N GLU A 53 24.45 -1.24 8.88
CA GLU A 53 24.41 -2.00 10.14
C GLU A 53 25.73 -1.79 10.93
N ARG A 54 26.87 -1.97 10.29
CA ARG A 54 28.16 -1.78 10.92
C ARG A 54 28.40 -0.35 11.42
N THR A 55 27.94 0.65 10.68
CA THR A 55 27.99 2.05 11.14
C THR A 55 27.17 2.25 12.41
N THR A 56 26.02 1.60 12.51
CA THR A 56 25.16 1.63 13.71
C THR A 56 25.83 0.90 14.89
N GLU A 57 26.41 -0.27 14.66
CA GLU A 57 27.15 -1.03 15.68
C GLU A 57 28.34 -0.21 16.21
N LEU A 58 29.19 0.33 15.32
CA LEU A 58 30.33 1.18 15.72
C LEU A 58 29.87 2.43 16.50
N GLY A 59 28.69 2.96 16.17
CA GLY A 59 28.08 4.04 16.94
C GLY A 59 27.69 3.61 18.35
N ALA A 60 27.10 2.42 18.49
CA ALA A 60 26.72 1.84 19.78
C ALA A 60 27.97 1.48 20.63
N GLU A 61 28.93 0.79 20.03
CA GLU A 61 30.23 0.46 20.69
C GLU A 61 30.92 1.72 21.24
N ARG A 62 30.88 2.81 20.46
CA ARG A 62 31.49 4.07 20.86
C ARG A 62 30.71 4.78 21.96
N ALA A 63 29.38 4.72 21.93
CA ALA A 63 28.54 5.22 23.01
C ALA A 63 28.82 4.45 24.32
N GLU A 64 28.85 3.12 24.25
CA GLU A 64 29.14 2.25 25.37
C GLU A 64 30.56 2.48 25.96
N TYR A 65 31.59 2.59 25.11
CA TYR A 65 32.94 2.90 25.50
C TYR A 65 33.04 4.17 26.36
N TRP A 66 32.21 5.18 26.05
CA TRP A 66 32.13 6.44 26.79
C TRP A 66 31.10 6.41 27.91
N GLY A 67 30.49 5.25 28.21
CA GLY A 67 29.53 5.05 29.29
C GLY A 67 28.10 5.55 28.96
N TRP A 68 27.77 5.74 27.69
CA TRP A 68 26.45 6.15 27.28
C TRP A 68 25.56 4.96 26.92
N THR A 69 24.30 5.01 27.33
CA THR A 69 23.34 3.92 27.16
C THR A 69 22.89 3.69 25.70
N ASN A 70 23.03 4.71 24.85
CA ASN A 70 22.67 4.63 23.43
C ASN A 70 23.30 5.77 22.61
N ILE A 71 23.21 5.66 21.29
CA ILE A 71 23.75 6.63 20.33
C ILE A 71 23.09 8.02 20.49
N TYR A 72 21.78 8.06 20.80
CA TYR A 72 21.05 9.33 20.94
C TYR A 72 21.62 10.16 22.10
N THR A 73 21.70 9.59 23.31
CA THR A 73 22.26 10.28 24.49
C THR A 73 23.72 10.65 24.28
N TYR A 74 24.50 9.79 23.62
CA TYR A 74 25.88 10.07 23.26
C TYR A 74 25.98 11.28 22.30
N SER A 75 25.17 11.36 21.26
CA SER A 75 25.19 12.49 20.32
C SER A 75 24.81 13.82 20.98
N LYS A 76 23.84 13.79 21.92
CA LYS A 76 23.47 14.98 22.71
C LYS A 76 24.61 15.44 23.60
N SER A 77 25.31 14.51 24.28
CA SER A 77 26.49 14.81 25.06
C SER A 77 27.60 15.47 24.23
N LEU A 78 27.85 14.98 23.01
CA LEU A 78 28.83 15.60 22.11
C LEU A 78 28.43 17.04 21.73
N ALA A 79 27.16 17.28 21.45
CA ALA A 79 26.64 18.61 21.14
C ALA A 79 26.83 19.56 22.33
N GLU A 80 26.50 19.12 23.54
CA GLU A 80 26.71 19.91 24.76
C GLU A 80 28.21 20.25 24.97
N GLN A 81 29.11 19.29 24.75
CA GLN A 81 30.56 19.53 24.88
C GLN A 81 31.06 20.56 23.86
N ILE A 82 30.62 20.48 22.63
CA ILE A 82 30.97 21.45 21.57
C ILE A 82 30.51 22.87 21.97
N ILE A 83 29.28 22.99 22.46
CA ILE A 83 28.75 24.30 22.92
C ILE A 83 29.48 24.79 24.17
N ALA A 84 29.75 23.91 25.12
CA ALA A 84 30.45 24.27 26.35
C ALA A 84 31.86 24.81 26.13
N GLN A 85 32.53 24.40 25.06
CA GLN A 85 33.87 24.86 24.69
C GLN A 85 33.93 26.25 24.00
N GLN A 86 32.77 26.84 23.64
CA GLN A 86 32.75 28.18 23.05
C GLN A 86 32.89 29.23 24.15
N ASP A 87 33.94 30.02 24.12
CA ASP A 87 34.23 31.02 25.18
C ASP A 87 33.86 32.45 24.81
N ASP A 88 33.45 32.68 23.56
CA ASP A 88 33.13 33.98 22.97
C ASP A 88 31.64 34.35 23.05
N ILE A 89 30.80 33.48 23.59
CA ILE A 89 29.36 33.67 23.71
C ILE A 89 28.84 33.32 25.11
N VAL A 90 27.79 34.01 25.57
CA VAL A 90 27.01 33.59 26.74
C VAL A 90 26.23 32.31 26.34
N LYS A 91 26.41 31.25 27.14
CA LYS A 91 25.85 29.94 26.84
C LYS A 91 25.06 29.38 28.00
N ILE A 92 23.95 28.77 27.70
CA ILE A 92 23.09 28.08 28.66
C ILE A 92 22.67 26.74 28.04
N LEU A 93 22.77 25.67 28.83
CA LEU A 93 22.31 24.34 28.50
C LEU A 93 21.07 24.03 29.31
N LEU A 94 19.94 23.89 28.67
CA LEU A 94 18.71 23.45 29.32
C LEU A 94 18.51 21.94 29.06
N ARG A 95 18.41 21.17 30.14
CA ARG A 95 18.24 19.71 30.13
C ARG A 95 16.86 19.36 30.71
N PRO A 96 15.82 19.14 29.87
CA PRO A 96 14.54 18.65 30.37
C PRO A 96 14.65 17.15 30.74
N SER A 97 13.85 16.74 31.72
CA SER A 97 13.52 15.33 31.92
C SER A 97 12.60 14.82 30.80
N ILE A 98 11.82 13.78 31.00
CA ILE A 98 10.89 13.28 29.98
C ILE A 98 9.79 14.30 29.75
N VAL A 99 9.77 14.90 28.57
CA VAL A 99 8.80 15.95 28.21
C VAL A 99 7.52 15.29 27.70
N GLU A 100 6.40 15.67 28.32
CA GLU A 100 5.06 15.17 27.96
C GLU A 100 4.08 16.30 27.68
N SER A 101 2.79 15.96 27.46
CA SER A 101 1.73 16.90 27.08
C SER A 101 1.71 18.16 27.91
N ALA A 102 1.35 19.27 27.30
CA ALA A 102 1.15 20.54 27.98
C ALA A 102 0.07 20.43 29.07
N ASN A 103 0.33 21.05 30.23
CA ASN A 103 -0.64 21.09 31.30
C ASN A 103 -1.63 22.28 31.13
N GLN A 104 -1.17 23.38 30.56
CA GLN A 104 -2.00 24.60 30.37
C GLN A 104 -1.88 25.21 28.99
N TYR A 105 -0.67 25.34 28.42
CA TYR A 105 -0.41 26.09 27.19
C TYR A 105 0.19 25.20 26.08
N PRO A 106 -0.31 25.37 24.80
CA PRO A 106 -1.34 26.30 24.34
C PRO A 106 -2.75 25.92 24.81
N PHE A 107 -2.98 24.70 25.18
CA PHE A 107 -4.18 24.14 25.82
C PHE A 107 -3.83 22.82 26.52
N PRO A 108 -4.59 22.39 27.54
CA PRO A 108 -4.35 21.12 28.22
C PRO A 108 -4.34 19.92 27.26
N GLY A 109 -3.34 19.04 27.39
CA GLY A 109 -3.20 17.84 26.57
C GLY A 109 -2.55 18.06 25.21
N TRP A 110 -2.11 19.28 24.84
CA TRP A 110 -1.37 19.49 23.60
C TRP A 110 -0.09 18.65 23.57
N ASN A 111 0.07 17.88 22.52
CA ASN A 111 1.24 17.03 22.25
C ASN A 111 1.39 16.86 20.75
N GLU A 112 2.61 16.85 20.25
CA GLU A 112 2.93 16.56 18.86
C GLU A 112 3.94 15.42 18.78
N GLY A 113 3.57 14.35 18.08
CA GLY A 113 4.44 13.23 17.77
C GLY A 113 4.33 12.06 18.75
N PHE A 114 4.76 10.92 18.23
CA PHE A 114 4.79 9.62 18.93
C PHE A 114 6.15 9.44 19.63
N THR A 115 6.33 10.09 20.75
CA THR A 115 7.58 10.11 21.48
C THR A 115 7.38 9.73 22.95
N THR A 116 8.47 9.56 23.67
CA THR A 116 8.54 9.42 25.14
C THR A 116 7.72 8.24 25.68
N THR A 117 6.64 8.45 26.43
CA THR A 117 5.83 7.37 27.01
C THR A 117 4.79 6.78 26.05
N ALA A 118 4.50 7.44 24.94
CA ALA A 118 3.48 7.00 23.98
C ALA A 118 3.65 5.55 23.47
N PRO A 119 4.87 5.05 23.14
CA PRO A 119 5.09 3.65 22.76
C PRO A 119 4.68 2.66 23.85
N LEU A 120 4.98 2.95 25.12
CA LEU A 120 4.64 2.09 26.26
C LEU A 120 3.13 2.02 26.49
N ILE A 121 2.45 3.17 26.37
CA ILE A 121 1.01 3.27 26.48
C ILE A 121 0.36 2.47 25.35
N LEU A 122 0.85 2.58 24.12
CA LEU A 122 0.33 1.81 22.99
C LEU A 122 0.50 0.30 23.19
N ILE A 123 1.67 -0.16 23.66
CA ILE A 123 1.92 -1.58 23.97
C ILE A 123 0.91 -2.08 25.01
N ALA A 124 0.65 -1.29 26.06
CA ALA A 124 -0.33 -1.62 27.08
C ALA A 124 -1.77 -1.69 26.51
N LEU A 125 -2.15 -0.74 25.65
CA LEU A 125 -3.45 -0.71 24.97
C LEU A 125 -3.64 -1.87 23.99
N ARG A 126 -2.57 -2.35 23.35
CA ARG A 126 -2.57 -3.52 22.46
C ARG A 126 -2.67 -4.88 23.16
N GLY A 127 -2.79 -4.89 24.48
CA GLY A 127 -3.11 -6.12 25.22
C GLY A 127 -1.93 -6.78 25.91
N GLN A 128 -0.74 -6.14 25.97
CA GLN A 128 0.35 -6.64 26.80
C GLN A 128 0.02 -6.44 28.30
N PRO A 129 -0.24 -7.52 29.04
CA PRO A 129 -0.68 -7.39 30.44
C PRO A 129 0.47 -7.19 31.43
N ILE A 130 1.72 -7.44 31.01
CA ILE A 130 2.87 -7.51 31.89
C ILE A 130 3.93 -6.52 31.44
N ILE A 131 4.25 -5.54 32.29
CA ILE A 131 5.24 -4.51 32.03
C ILE A 131 6.41 -4.68 33.01
N PRO A 132 7.64 -4.94 32.54
CA PRO A 132 8.81 -5.04 33.40
C PRO A 132 9.20 -3.67 33.92
N VAL A 133 9.17 -3.49 35.25
CA VAL A 133 9.52 -2.22 35.88
C VAL A 133 10.19 -2.42 37.24
N ASN A 134 11.02 -1.48 37.64
CA ASN A 134 11.37 -1.27 39.03
C ASN A 134 10.31 -0.38 39.68
N GLU A 135 9.44 -0.93 40.53
CA GLU A 135 8.27 -0.26 41.09
C GLU A 135 8.59 1.03 41.83
N LYS A 136 9.78 1.13 42.39
CA LYS A 136 10.25 2.28 43.20
C LYS A 136 10.96 3.36 42.36
N LEU A 137 11.25 3.07 41.11
CA LEU A 137 11.92 4.00 40.20
C LEU A 137 11.02 5.19 39.92
N VAL A 138 11.56 6.40 40.10
CA VAL A 138 10.90 7.65 39.71
C VAL A 138 11.09 7.87 38.22
N LEU A 139 10.00 7.89 37.47
CA LEU A 139 10.02 8.33 36.08
C LEU A 139 9.79 9.84 36.08
N ASP A 140 10.86 10.60 35.85
CA ASP A 140 10.83 12.05 35.92
C ASP A 140 10.23 12.64 34.65
N ILE A 141 9.03 13.16 34.77
CA ILE A 141 8.21 13.70 33.71
C ILE A 141 7.91 15.16 33.95
N ILE A 142 8.00 15.98 32.91
CA ILE A 142 7.72 17.41 32.96
C ILE A 142 6.79 17.84 31.80
N PRO A 143 5.72 18.59 32.05
CA PRO A 143 4.89 19.15 30.97
C PRO A 143 5.67 20.12 30.07
N VAL A 144 5.39 20.07 28.76
CA VAL A 144 6.14 20.82 27.74
C VAL A 144 6.03 22.34 27.92
N ASP A 145 4.92 22.84 28.42
CA ASP A 145 4.72 24.29 28.69
C ASP A 145 5.61 24.78 29.83
N MET A 146 5.89 23.93 30.83
CA MET A 146 6.86 24.27 31.87
C MET A 146 8.29 24.27 31.32
N VAL A 147 8.62 23.38 30.41
CA VAL A 147 9.92 23.38 29.73
C VAL A 147 10.08 24.63 28.89
N ALA A 148 9.03 25.03 28.14
CA ALA A 148 9.03 26.29 27.39
C ALA A 148 9.22 27.51 28.28
N GLY A 149 8.54 27.54 29.42
CA GLY A 149 8.72 28.60 30.45
C GLY A 149 10.15 28.66 30.98
N ALA A 150 10.76 27.51 31.26
CA ALA A 150 12.13 27.42 31.70
C ALA A 150 13.13 27.89 30.62
N ILE A 151 12.91 27.55 29.33
CA ILE A 151 13.74 28.03 28.20
C ILE A 151 13.69 29.56 28.12
N LEU A 152 12.49 30.12 28.12
CA LEU A 152 12.30 31.58 28.00
C LEU A 152 12.91 32.31 29.21
N GLY A 153 12.71 31.79 30.42
CA GLY A 153 13.29 32.36 31.63
C GLY A 153 14.85 32.29 31.61
N ALA A 154 15.43 31.16 31.24
CA ALA A 154 16.87 31.00 31.12
C ALA A 154 17.46 31.93 30.03
N ALA A 155 16.78 32.07 28.88
CA ALA A 155 17.20 32.99 27.83
C ALA A 155 17.16 34.45 28.31
N MET A 156 16.09 34.85 29.04
CA MET A 156 16.01 36.19 29.60
C MET A 156 17.13 36.43 30.66
N ASN A 157 17.44 35.42 31.46
CA ASN A 157 18.53 35.54 32.45
C ASN A 157 19.88 35.79 31.78
N ALA A 158 20.13 35.18 30.59
CA ALA A 158 21.36 35.39 29.83
C ALA A 158 21.55 36.85 29.34
N PHE A 159 20.48 37.65 29.29
CA PHE A 159 20.57 39.07 28.94
C PHE A 159 20.83 39.99 30.16
N VAL A 160 20.62 39.51 31.37
CA VAL A 160 20.73 40.34 32.58
C VAL A 160 21.80 39.87 33.55
N ASP A 161 22.29 38.69 33.41
CA ASP A 161 23.35 38.08 34.23
C ASP A 161 24.54 37.76 33.34
N ASP A 162 25.65 38.43 33.55
CA ASP A 162 26.87 38.25 32.76
C ASP A 162 27.55 36.88 33.04
N ASN A 163 27.16 36.18 34.08
CA ASN A 163 27.69 34.87 34.45
C ASN A 163 26.60 33.89 34.93
N PRO A 164 25.61 33.58 34.06
CA PRO A 164 24.51 32.69 34.43
C PRO A 164 25.00 31.26 34.67
N PRO A 165 24.29 30.44 35.46
CA PRO A 165 24.56 29.00 35.55
C PRO A 165 24.58 28.36 34.16
N LEU A 166 25.63 27.55 33.87
CA LEU A 166 25.77 26.89 32.58
C LEU A 166 24.60 25.92 32.32
N VAL A 167 24.12 25.21 33.35
CA VAL A 167 23.11 24.14 33.20
C VAL A 167 21.86 24.48 34.00
N PHE A 168 20.71 24.41 33.31
CA PHE A 168 19.38 24.46 33.89
C PHE A 168 18.68 23.13 33.66
N GLN A 169 18.40 22.40 34.75
CA GLN A 169 17.67 21.14 34.68
C GLN A 169 16.16 21.43 34.85
N ALA A 170 15.35 21.08 33.86
CA ALA A 170 13.90 21.18 33.96
C ALA A 170 13.31 19.79 34.27
N SER A 171 12.94 19.57 35.52
CA SER A 171 12.48 18.28 36.05
C SER A 171 11.46 18.46 37.16
N SER A 172 10.70 17.43 37.47
CA SER A 172 9.71 17.39 38.54
C SER A 172 10.09 16.43 39.65
N GLY A 173 10.97 15.47 39.37
CA GLY A 173 11.23 14.33 40.23
C GLY A 173 11.77 14.68 41.63
N ASP A 174 12.51 15.80 41.74
CA ASP A 174 13.06 16.26 43.02
C ASP A 174 12.04 16.96 43.93
N SER A 175 10.92 17.45 43.36
CA SER A 175 9.88 18.17 44.08
C SER A 175 8.55 17.43 44.16
N ASN A 176 8.25 16.60 43.13
CA ASN A 176 6.99 15.85 43.03
C ASN A 176 7.22 14.53 42.31
N PRO A 177 7.84 13.53 42.94
CA PRO A 177 8.20 12.27 42.31
C PRO A 177 6.98 11.46 41.90
N ASN A 178 7.04 10.85 40.67
CA ASN A 178 6.04 9.96 40.15
C ASN A 178 6.66 8.59 39.89
N ASP A 179 6.32 7.59 40.72
CA ASP A 179 6.91 6.25 40.61
C ASP A 179 6.26 5.40 39.52
N MET A 180 7.02 4.41 39.01
CA MET A 180 6.58 3.53 37.94
C MET A 180 5.35 2.70 38.30
N LYS A 181 5.17 2.31 39.55
CA LYS A 181 4.00 1.57 39.99
C LYS A 181 2.73 2.39 39.82
N ARG A 182 2.77 3.68 40.19
CA ARG A 182 1.66 4.62 40.00
C ARG A 182 1.35 4.81 38.53
N ILE A 183 2.37 5.00 37.68
CA ILE A 183 2.17 5.19 36.24
C ILE A 183 1.51 3.96 35.60
N VAL A 184 2.02 2.76 35.88
CA VAL A 184 1.42 1.52 35.34
C VAL A 184 -0.03 1.35 35.82
N GLY A 185 -0.32 1.70 37.08
CA GLY A 185 -1.70 1.71 37.60
C GLY A 185 -2.62 2.68 36.87
N LEU A 186 -2.14 3.89 36.57
CA LEU A 186 -2.89 4.91 35.82
C LEU A 186 -3.12 4.51 34.34
N VAL A 187 -2.13 3.89 33.70
CA VAL A 187 -2.28 3.31 32.35
C VAL A 187 -3.33 2.20 32.36
N GLY A 188 -3.35 1.34 33.35
CA GLY A 188 -4.36 0.28 33.51
C GLY A 188 -5.77 0.85 33.71
N LEU A 189 -5.91 1.91 34.50
CA LEU A 189 -7.19 2.60 34.73
C LEU A 189 -7.69 3.25 33.44
N TYR A 190 -6.84 3.98 32.72
CA TYR A 190 -7.15 4.58 31.44
C TYR A 190 -7.57 3.53 30.40
N LYS A 191 -6.87 2.39 30.33
CA LYS A 191 -7.23 1.27 29.44
C LYS A 191 -8.66 0.79 29.69
N ARG A 192 -9.07 0.63 30.96
CA ARG A 192 -10.45 0.25 31.28
C ARG A 192 -11.46 1.28 30.76
N GLN A 193 -11.23 2.55 31.04
CA GLN A 193 -12.09 3.64 30.56
C GLN A 193 -12.16 3.67 29.02
N HIS A 194 -11.01 3.52 28.36
CA HIS A 194 -10.94 3.53 26.88
C HIS A 194 -11.79 2.42 26.25
N PHE A 195 -11.81 1.21 26.80
CA PHE A 195 -12.61 0.09 26.28
C PHE A 195 -14.08 0.14 26.74
N GLU A 196 -14.41 0.80 27.84
CA GLU A 196 -15.78 1.05 28.26
C GLU A 196 -16.46 2.10 27.37
N ASP A 197 -15.75 3.14 26.96
CA ASP A 197 -16.24 4.24 26.12
C ASP A 197 -16.33 3.88 24.62
N LYS A 198 -15.83 2.72 24.22
CA LYS A 198 -15.76 2.32 22.82
C LYS A 198 -17.10 1.79 22.33
N GLU A 199 -17.87 2.62 21.59
CA GLU A 199 -19.17 2.25 21.00
C GLU A 199 -19.05 1.25 19.84
N THR A 200 -17.85 1.11 19.25
CA THR A 200 -17.58 0.21 18.11
C THR A 200 -16.95 -1.11 18.56
N GLY A 201 -17.53 -2.23 18.13
CA GLY A 201 -17.05 -3.60 18.44
C GLY A 201 -18.01 -4.38 19.33
N SER A 202 -17.76 -5.70 19.49
CA SER A 202 -18.55 -6.52 20.39
C SER A 202 -18.33 -6.10 21.84
N SER A 203 -19.40 -5.76 22.56
CA SER A 203 -19.38 -5.38 23.98
C SER A 203 -18.64 -6.41 24.87
N ILE A 204 -18.67 -7.69 24.49
CA ILE A 204 -17.99 -8.78 25.23
C ILE A 204 -16.47 -8.70 24.99
N VAL A 205 -16.02 -8.44 23.74
CA VAL A 205 -14.60 -8.33 23.40
C VAL A 205 -13.99 -7.10 24.05
N ASN A 206 -14.70 -5.96 24.04
CA ASN A 206 -14.26 -4.73 24.70
C ASN A 206 -14.17 -4.93 26.23
N LYS A 207 -15.14 -5.61 26.85
CA LYS A 207 -15.09 -5.95 28.28
C LYS A 207 -13.91 -6.88 28.61
N LEU A 208 -13.65 -7.92 27.81
CA LEU A 208 -12.51 -8.80 28.01
C LEU A 208 -11.17 -8.07 27.84
N ALA A 209 -11.06 -7.21 26.83
CA ALA A 209 -9.87 -6.40 26.61
C ALA A 209 -9.62 -5.40 27.75
N GLY A 210 -10.68 -4.80 28.31
CA GLY A 210 -10.61 -3.92 29.49
C GLY A 210 -10.24 -4.66 30.79
N MET A 211 -10.58 -5.95 30.92
CA MET A 211 -10.27 -6.75 32.10
C MET A 211 -8.79 -7.19 32.22
N VAL A 212 -8.04 -7.16 31.12
CA VAL A 212 -6.62 -7.50 31.12
C VAL A 212 -5.83 -6.30 31.63
N GLU A 213 -5.56 -6.27 32.93
CA GLU A 213 -4.81 -5.20 33.59
C GLU A 213 -3.32 -5.23 33.23
N ALA A 214 -2.73 -4.04 33.10
CA ALA A 214 -1.29 -3.93 33.05
C ALA A 214 -0.72 -4.13 34.47
N ILE A 215 0.04 -5.20 34.64
CA ILE A 215 0.62 -5.59 35.96
C ILE A 215 2.10 -5.25 35.94
N PRO A 216 2.58 -4.42 36.87
CA PRO A 216 4.02 -4.19 37.04
C PRO A 216 4.67 -5.47 37.60
N VAL A 217 5.74 -5.93 36.95
CA VAL A 217 6.49 -7.10 37.40
C VAL A 217 7.98 -6.85 37.42
N LYS A 218 8.71 -7.58 38.30
CA LYS A 218 10.18 -7.56 38.25
C LYS A 218 10.66 -8.18 36.93
N GLN A 219 11.81 -7.72 36.46
CA GLN A 219 12.41 -8.18 35.20
C GLN A 219 12.50 -9.70 35.13
N ARG A 220 12.93 -10.38 36.22
CA ARG A 220 13.04 -11.83 36.25
C ARG A 220 11.70 -12.55 36.04
N THR A 221 10.63 -12.00 36.57
CA THR A 221 9.28 -12.53 36.39
C THR A 221 8.81 -12.33 34.94
N TYR A 222 9.08 -11.16 34.36
CA TYR A 222 8.81 -10.88 32.94
C TYR A 222 9.53 -11.86 32.01
N GLU A 223 10.81 -12.12 32.25
CA GLU A 223 11.62 -13.06 31.45
C GLU A 223 11.11 -14.51 31.50
N LEU A 224 10.45 -14.89 32.59
CA LEU A 224 9.93 -16.24 32.82
C LEU A 224 8.47 -16.43 32.42
N THR A 225 7.69 -15.35 32.25
CA THR A 225 6.23 -15.45 32.10
C THR A 225 5.64 -14.68 30.91
N SER A 226 6.47 -13.96 30.15
CA SER A 226 6.00 -13.06 29.09
C SER A 226 6.67 -13.30 27.73
N ALA A 227 6.75 -12.25 26.91
CA ALA A 227 7.33 -12.28 25.59
C ALA A 227 8.70 -13.00 25.50
N PRO A 228 9.66 -12.84 26.43
CA PRO A 228 10.92 -13.58 26.38
C PRO A 228 10.77 -15.09 26.51
N MET A 229 9.84 -15.56 27.35
CA MET A 229 9.54 -17.00 27.48
C MET A 229 8.88 -17.52 26.21
N LEU A 230 7.91 -16.80 25.69
CA LEU A 230 7.23 -17.16 24.45
C LEU A 230 8.19 -17.22 23.27
N ASN A 231 9.09 -16.24 23.13
CA ASN A 231 10.14 -16.23 22.13
C ASN A 231 11.11 -17.43 22.26
N ARG A 232 11.47 -17.83 23.49
CA ARG A 232 12.29 -19.05 23.70
C ARG A 232 11.54 -20.31 23.29
N LEU A 233 10.26 -20.40 23.60
CA LEU A 233 9.40 -21.55 23.21
C LEU A 233 9.21 -21.62 21.69
N THR A 234 8.99 -20.49 21.02
CA THR A 234 8.88 -20.45 19.56
C THR A 234 10.18 -20.83 18.88
N LYS A 235 11.33 -20.31 19.31
CA LYS A 235 12.67 -20.72 18.82
C LYS A 235 12.99 -22.21 19.04
N GLN A 236 12.47 -22.81 20.10
CA GLN A 236 12.60 -24.25 20.32
C GLN A 236 11.67 -25.05 19.42
N ALA A 237 10.45 -24.57 19.22
CA ALA A 237 9.48 -25.17 18.31
C ALA A 237 9.97 -25.11 16.86
N ASP A 238 10.54 -23.99 16.44
CA ASP A 238 11.10 -23.81 15.11
C ASP A 238 12.27 -24.75 14.85
N LYS A 239 13.24 -24.84 15.74
CA LYS A 239 14.34 -25.83 15.68
C LYS A 239 13.85 -27.26 15.69
N PHE A 240 12.75 -27.56 16.35
CA PHE A 240 12.14 -28.91 16.34
C PHE A 240 11.49 -29.20 14.99
N LEU A 241 10.77 -28.21 14.42
CA LEU A 241 10.12 -28.29 13.12
C LEU A 241 11.14 -28.41 11.99
N GLU A 242 12.23 -27.66 12.02
CA GLU A 242 13.36 -27.77 11.08
C GLU A 242 13.97 -29.19 11.09
N LYS A 243 14.18 -29.75 12.27
CA LYS A 243 14.72 -31.12 12.42
C LYS A 243 13.73 -32.22 12.03
N ALA A 244 12.44 -31.94 12.13
CA ALA A 244 11.38 -32.91 11.79
C ALA A 244 11.05 -32.90 10.29
N SER A 245 11.26 -31.78 9.60
CA SER A 245 10.94 -31.57 8.19
C SER A 245 11.54 -32.63 7.23
N PRO A 246 12.82 -33.05 7.31
CA PRO A 246 13.40 -34.03 6.39
C PRO A 246 12.89 -35.46 6.58
N ARG A 247 12.26 -35.78 7.69
CA ARG A 247 11.81 -37.16 8.03
C ARG A 247 10.34 -37.42 7.64
N TRP A 248 9.58 -36.40 7.30
CA TRP A 248 8.14 -36.50 7.11
C TRP A 248 7.71 -36.36 5.64
N GLY A 249 8.52 -36.82 4.74
CA GLY A 249 8.33 -37.04 3.29
C GLY A 249 7.21 -36.25 2.60
N GLY A 250 7.45 -35.77 1.37
CA GLY A 250 6.55 -34.91 0.61
C GLY A 250 5.10 -35.36 0.62
N GLY A 251 4.23 -34.50 1.07
CA GLY A 251 2.79 -34.70 1.14
C GLY A 251 2.11 -33.70 2.11
N ARG A 252 0.85 -33.93 2.38
CA ARG A 252 -0.03 -33.08 3.21
C ARG A 252 0.55 -32.69 4.58
N LEU A 253 1.40 -33.50 5.19
CA LEU A 253 2.04 -33.22 6.47
C LEU A 253 3.17 -32.19 6.35
N GLY A 254 3.90 -32.16 5.25
CA GLY A 254 4.93 -31.14 5.01
C GLY A 254 4.36 -29.70 4.94
N ASN A 255 3.18 -29.54 4.34
CA ASN A 255 2.52 -28.23 4.27
C ASN A 255 2.00 -27.75 5.63
N ILE A 256 1.45 -28.66 6.45
CA ILE A 256 1.02 -28.33 7.83
C ILE A 256 2.22 -27.91 8.67
N VAL A 257 3.35 -28.58 8.54
CA VAL A 257 4.60 -28.20 9.24
C VAL A 257 5.11 -26.85 8.76
N SER A 258 5.07 -26.57 7.43
CA SER A 258 5.44 -25.27 6.87
C SER A 258 4.52 -24.13 7.33
N ASP A 259 3.22 -24.36 7.44
CA ASP A 259 2.27 -23.34 7.89
C ASP A 259 2.37 -23.09 9.41
N LEU A 260 2.67 -24.15 10.19
CA LEU A 260 3.04 -24.03 11.59
C LEU A 260 4.35 -23.24 11.75
N GLN A 261 5.37 -23.51 10.94
CA GLN A 261 6.62 -22.74 10.94
C GLN A 261 6.37 -21.25 10.67
N LYS A 262 5.63 -20.91 9.64
CA LYS A 262 5.29 -19.50 9.31
C LYS A 262 4.49 -18.82 10.42
N SER A 263 3.59 -19.54 11.07
CA SER A 263 2.84 -19.02 12.21
C SER A 263 3.75 -18.77 13.40
N VAL A 264 4.70 -19.67 13.65
CA VAL A 264 5.72 -19.54 14.68
C VAL A 264 6.66 -18.36 14.37
N GLU A 265 7.15 -18.22 13.15
CA GLU A 265 7.98 -17.10 12.69
C GLU A 265 7.26 -15.75 12.82
N SER A 266 5.98 -15.69 12.43
CA SER A 266 5.19 -14.45 12.58
C SER A 266 5.01 -14.06 14.05
N PHE A 267 4.74 -15.04 14.90
CA PHE A 267 4.59 -14.82 16.33
C PHE A 267 5.93 -14.46 17.00
N GLU A 268 7.03 -15.08 16.57
CA GLU A 268 8.38 -14.74 16.99
C GLU A 268 8.71 -13.29 16.66
N ARG A 269 8.41 -12.83 15.45
CA ARG A 269 8.63 -11.45 15.03
C ARG A 269 7.89 -10.44 15.91
N VAL A 270 6.60 -10.64 16.18
CA VAL A 270 5.80 -9.75 17.04
C VAL A 270 6.34 -9.73 18.47
N THR A 271 6.73 -10.89 18.99
CA THR A 271 7.32 -10.98 20.33
C THR A 271 8.72 -10.32 20.39
N GLN A 272 9.51 -10.45 19.34
CA GLN A 272 10.82 -9.81 19.25
C GLN A 272 10.68 -8.28 19.18
N GLU A 273 9.79 -7.75 18.34
CA GLU A 273 9.51 -6.31 18.26
C GLU A 273 9.07 -5.72 19.61
N THR A 274 8.27 -6.46 20.36
CA THR A 274 7.87 -6.07 21.73
C THR A 274 9.07 -6.06 22.69
N MET A 275 9.94 -7.06 22.60
CA MET A 275 11.17 -7.13 23.41
C MET A 275 12.13 -6.00 23.07
N ASP A 276 12.33 -5.70 21.79
CA ASP A 276 13.21 -4.64 21.31
C ASP A 276 12.69 -3.26 21.77
N ALA A 277 11.37 -3.05 21.71
CA ALA A 277 10.75 -1.85 22.25
C ALA A 277 11.01 -1.69 23.76
N PHE A 278 10.82 -2.74 24.55
CA PHE A 278 11.12 -2.69 25.99
C PHE A 278 12.62 -2.53 26.27
N ALA A 279 13.49 -3.13 25.47
CA ALA A 279 14.94 -2.99 25.62
C ALA A 279 15.40 -1.53 25.47
N MET A 280 14.75 -0.77 24.59
CA MET A 280 15.02 0.67 24.40
C MET A 280 14.71 1.48 25.66
N PHE A 281 13.66 1.13 26.39
CA PHE A 281 13.25 1.84 27.61
C PHE A 281 13.84 1.26 28.89
N LYS A 282 14.49 0.09 28.84
CA LYS A 282 15.09 -0.59 30.01
C LYS A 282 15.98 0.31 30.86
N PRO A 283 16.88 1.15 30.30
CA PRO A 283 17.73 2.04 31.10
C PRO A 283 16.96 3.02 31.98
N PHE A 284 15.75 3.40 31.55
CA PHE A 284 14.91 4.39 32.22
C PHE A 284 13.84 3.77 33.13
N MET A 285 13.51 2.49 32.93
CA MET A 285 12.44 1.80 33.66
C MET A 285 12.96 0.80 34.69
N ILE A 286 14.22 0.34 34.56
CA ILE A 286 14.73 -0.81 35.32
C ILE A 286 16.14 -0.54 35.88
N ASP A 287 17.08 -0.12 35.02
CA ASP A 287 18.50 -0.20 35.32
C ASP A 287 19.03 0.99 36.11
N ASN A 288 18.48 2.18 35.98
CA ASN A 288 19.02 3.39 36.59
C ASN A 288 17.97 4.16 37.39
N GLU A 289 18.32 4.57 38.58
CA GLU A 289 17.53 5.44 39.43
C GLU A 289 18.03 6.88 39.28
N TYR A 290 17.44 7.64 38.35
CA TYR A 290 17.78 9.05 38.14
C TYR A 290 16.89 9.94 39.00
N LEU A 291 17.48 10.88 39.71
CA LEU A 291 16.76 11.99 40.34
C LEU A 291 17.41 13.29 39.90
N TYR A 292 16.73 14.01 39.02
CA TYR A 292 17.23 15.29 38.54
C TYR A 292 16.82 16.42 39.46
N ARG A 293 17.72 17.39 39.66
CA ARG A 293 17.48 18.54 40.56
C ARG A 293 17.27 19.81 39.74
N SER A 294 16.13 20.46 39.96
CA SER A 294 15.71 21.68 39.26
C SER A 294 15.99 22.97 39.97
N ASP A 295 16.96 23.00 40.85
CA ASP A 295 17.30 24.14 41.71
C ASP A 295 17.52 25.44 40.93
N ASN A 296 18.28 25.39 39.82
CA ASN A 296 18.58 26.57 39.02
C ASN A 296 17.30 27.16 38.36
N VAL A 297 16.39 26.30 37.88
CA VAL A 297 15.11 26.76 37.30
C VAL A 297 14.18 27.32 38.38
N ARG A 298 14.14 26.70 39.57
CA ARG A 298 13.39 27.24 40.72
C ARG A 298 13.92 28.59 41.15
N ALA A 299 15.23 28.72 41.27
CA ALA A 299 15.86 30.00 41.61
C ALA A 299 15.51 31.10 40.60
N LEU A 300 15.61 30.75 39.30
CA LEU A 300 15.25 31.63 38.20
C LEU A 300 13.77 32.08 38.28
N HIS A 301 12.84 31.11 38.43
CA HIS A 301 11.42 31.41 38.59
C HIS A 301 11.10 32.27 39.84
N GLY A 302 11.93 32.14 40.88
CA GLY A 302 11.85 32.99 42.08
C GLY A 302 12.15 34.47 41.83
N LEU A 303 12.92 34.80 40.80
CA LEU A 303 13.21 36.16 40.36
C LEU A 303 12.07 36.84 39.58
N ILE A 304 11.16 36.06 39.05
CA ILE A 304 10.02 36.57 38.27
C ILE A 304 9.00 37.24 39.21
N LYS A 305 8.55 38.44 38.82
CA LYS A 305 7.52 39.16 39.60
C LYS A 305 6.23 38.34 39.65
N GLU A 306 5.59 38.31 40.82
CA GLU A 306 4.41 37.47 41.06
C GLU A 306 3.30 37.64 39.98
N LYS A 307 3.06 38.90 39.56
CA LYS A 307 2.09 39.20 38.48
C LYS A 307 2.45 38.68 37.09
N GLU A 308 3.68 38.24 36.87
CA GLU A 308 4.19 37.76 35.56
C GLU A 308 4.42 36.25 35.55
N LYS A 309 4.40 35.58 36.72
CA LYS A 309 4.62 34.13 36.85
C LYS A 309 3.64 33.29 36.02
N HIS A 310 2.44 33.77 35.80
CA HIS A 310 1.45 33.08 34.96
C HIS A 310 1.84 33.03 33.48
N LEU A 311 2.72 33.93 33.00
CA LEU A 311 3.23 33.93 31.62
C LEU A 311 4.34 32.90 31.40
N LEU A 312 5.05 32.50 32.48
CA LEU A 312 6.15 31.56 32.47
C LEU A 312 5.85 30.44 33.48
N PRO A 313 4.98 29.49 33.16
CA PRO A 313 4.52 28.47 34.10
C PRO A 313 5.67 27.61 34.58
N TRP A 314 5.82 27.51 35.92
CA TRP A 314 6.76 26.60 36.60
C TRP A 314 6.19 26.27 37.98
N TYR A 315 5.55 25.09 38.05
CA TYR A 315 4.89 24.63 39.29
C TYR A 315 4.88 23.12 39.40
N PRO A 316 5.99 22.42 39.15
CA PRO A 316 6.02 20.94 39.15
C PRO A 316 5.58 20.33 40.47
N GLU A 317 5.82 21.03 41.62
CA GLU A 317 5.39 20.62 42.96
C GLU A 317 3.88 20.61 43.19
N ARG A 318 3.11 21.30 42.33
CA ARG A 318 1.64 21.40 42.41
C ARG A 318 0.89 20.50 41.43
N LEU A 319 1.62 19.74 40.61
CA LEU A 319 1.00 18.82 39.69
C LEU A 319 0.30 17.69 40.43
N ASP A 320 -1.00 17.54 40.21
CA ASP A 320 -1.70 16.33 40.56
C ASP A 320 -1.49 15.30 39.45
N TRP A 321 -0.68 14.28 39.70
CA TRP A 321 -0.36 13.23 38.72
C TRP A 321 -1.56 12.42 38.28
N TYR A 322 -2.59 12.25 39.15
CA TYR A 322 -3.81 11.58 38.79
C TYR A 322 -4.60 12.41 37.76
N ASP A 323 -4.83 13.69 38.07
CA ASP A 323 -5.51 14.62 37.15
C ASP A 323 -4.74 14.81 35.86
N TYR A 324 -3.42 15.01 35.95
CA TYR A 324 -2.58 15.20 34.77
C TYR A 324 -2.62 13.99 33.81
N TRP A 325 -2.50 12.76 34.32
CA TRP A 325 -2.51 11.58 33.47
C TRP A 325 -3.90 11.30 32.89
N LEU A 326 -4.95 11.29 33.71
CA LEU A 326 -6.28 10.84 33.28
C LEU A 326 -7.10 11.94 32.56
N ASN A 327 -6.95 13.19 32.95
CA ASN A 327 -7.77 14.30 32.43
C ASN A 327 -7.03 15.20 31.45
N VAL A 328 -5.67 15.16 31.40
CA VAL A 328 -4.87 16.01 30.52
C VAL A 328 -4.09 15.17 29.52
N HIS A 329 -3.16 14.31 29.96
CA HIS A 329 -2.21 13.62 29.08
C HIS A 329 -2.87 12.54 28.21
N PHE A 330 -3.58 11.57 28.80
CA PHE A 330 -4.22 10.51 28.02
C PHE A 330 -5.33 11.02 27.08
N PRO A 331 -6.22 11.96 27.48
CA PRO A 331 -7.14 12.58 26.52
C PRO A 331 -6.43 13.35 25.42
N GLY A 332 -5.33 14.05 25.73
CA GLY A 332 -4.48 14.71 24.76
C GLY A 332 -3.89 13.72 23.76
N MET A 333 -3.31 12.62 24.25
CA MET A 333 -2.81 11.54 23.39
C MET A 333 -3.90 10.92 22.52
N ARG A 334 -5.06 10.63 23.10
CA ARG A 334 -6.22 10.09 22.34
C ARG A 334 -6.67 11.02 21.23
N LYS A 335 -6.62 12.32 21.45
CA LYS A 335 -7.10 13.33 20.50
C LYS A 335 -6.06 13.68 19.43
N TRP A 336 -4.80 13.78 19.77
CA TRP A 336 -3.76 14.35 18.92
C TRP A 336 -2.69 13.35 18.44
N VAL A 337 -2.35 12.36 19.27
CA VAL A 337 -1.26 11.44 18.98
C VAL A 337 -1.76 10.08 18.48
N LEU A 338 -2.72 9.45 19.18
CA LEU A 338 -3.20 8.13 18.78
C LEU A 338 -3.91 8.10 17.44
N PRO A 339 -4.74 9.10 17.03
CA PRO A 339 -5.30 9.13 15.69
C PRO A 339 -4.23 9.32 14.63
N THR A 340 -3.27 10.20 14.87
CA THR A 340 -2.12 10.40 13.97
C THR A 340 -1.28 9.13 13.90
N LEU A 341 -1.13 8.41 15.00
CA LEU A 341 -0.42 7.14 15.05
C LEU A 341 -1.26 5.98 14.49
N GLU A 342 -2.55 5.90 14.81
CA GLU A 342 -3.47 4.97 14.15
C GLU A 342 -3.59 5.30 12.67
N GLU A 343 -3.50 6.55 12.31
CA GLU A 343 -3.41 7.04 10.94
C GLU A 343 -1.99 6.86 10.37
N GLU A 344 -0.91 7.01 11.13
CA GLU A 344 0.46 6.66 10.75
C GLU A 344 0.72 5.16 10.77
N LEU A 345 0.15 4.37 11.64
CA LEU A 345 0.18 2.91 11.60
C LEU A 345 -0.78 2.36 10.54
N LYS A 346 -1.95 2.95 10.38
CA LYS A 346 -2.80 2.76 9.19
C LYS A 346 -2.18 3.39 7.95
N THR A 347 -1.28 4.34 8.05
CA THR A 347 -0.62 5.10 7.00
C THR A 347 0.85 4.73 6.84
N GLN A 348 1.52 4.05 7.74
CA GLN A 348 2.64 3.15 7.40
C GLN A 348 2.11 1.93 6.63
N GLU A 349 0.89 1.52 6.88
CA GLU A 349 0.09 0.59 6.08
C GLU A 349 -0.68 1.31 4.94
N LYS A 350 -1.10 2.57 5.06
CA LYS A 350 -1.92 3.34 4.10
C LYS A 350 -1.47 4.77 3.92
N ARG A 351 -0.21 4.99 3.55
CA ARG A 351 0.12 6.28 2.94
C ARG A 351 -0.48 6.33 1.54
N SER A 352 -1.64 6.94 1.39
CA SER A 352 -2.03 7.48 0.09
C SER A 352 -1.03 8.59 -0.25
N TYR A 353 0.05 8.21 -0.92
CA TYR A 353 1.01 9.20 -1.40
C TYR A 353 0.33 10.01 -2.49
N THR A 354 0.39 11.33 -2.37
CA THR A 354 0.07 12.22 -3.46
C THR A 354 1.32 12.36 -4.33
N TYR A 355 1.24 11.85 -5.54
CA TYR A 355 2.33 11.93 -6.51
C TYR A 355 2.10 13.11 -7.45
N LYS A 356 3.17 13.80 -7.83
CA LYS A 356 3.10 14.90 -8.79
C LYS A 356 2.70 14.42 -10.18
N ASP A 357 3.27 13.31 -10.60
CA ASP A 357 3.08 12.64 -11.87
C ASP A 357 3.46 11.16 -11.78
N LEU A 358 3.28 10.38 -12.84
CA LEU A 358 3.61 8.96 -12.86
C LEU A 358 5.10 8.67 -12.70
N LEU A 359 5.98 9.60 -13.05
CA LEU A 359 7.42 9.43 -12.85
C LEU A 359 7.81 9.65 -11.38
N ASP A 360 7.16 10.59 -10.70
CA ASP A 360 7.29 10.77 -9.25
C ASP A 360 6.76 9.55 -8.49
N LEU A 361 5.64 8.96 -8.93
CA LEU A 361 5.14 7.68 -8.41
C LEU A 361 6.19 6.57 -8.57
N PHE A 362 6.74 6.42 -9.76
CA PHE A 362 7.75 5.43 -10.07
C PHE A 362 9.01 5.62 -9.21
N ASP A 363 9.59 6.81 -9.22
CA ASP A 363 10.84 7.11 -8.51
C ASP A 363 10.65 7.00 -6.97
N THR A 364 9.49 7.41 -6.45
CA THR A 364 9.13 7.25 -5.04
C THR A 364 9.00 5.78 -4.66
N SER A 365 8.35 4.96 -5.47
CA SER A 365 8.18 3.52 -5.22
C SER A 365 9.52 2.80 -5.22
N VAL A 366 10.38 3.07 -6.20
CA VAL A 366 11.75 2.52 -6.26
C VAL A 366 12.56 2.93 -5.03
N LYS A 367 12.48 4.20 -4.62
CA LYS A 367 13.21 4.70 -3.44
C LYS A 367 12.73 4.03 -2.14
N ARG A 368 11.43 3.74 -2.04
CA ARG A 368 10.84 3.11 -0.85
C ARG A 368 11.16 1.62 -0.76
N PHE A 369 11.19 0.92 -1.89
CA PHE A 369 11.24 -0.54 -1.93
C PHE A 369 12.37 -1.10 -2.81
N PRO A 370 13.59 -0.56 -2.80
CA PRO A 370 14.61 -0.82 -3.82
C PRO A 370 14.94 -2.31 -3.98
N THR A 371 14.98 -3.06 -2.89
CA THR A 371 15.38 -4.48 -2.86
C THR A 371 14.23 -5.47 -2.90
N ARG A 372 12.98 -4.98 -2.86
CA ARG A 372 11.81 -5.87 -2.94
C ARG A 372 11.58 -6.32 -4.38
N VAL A 373 11.06 -7.53 -4.54
CA VAL A 373 10.57 -8.02 -5.82
C VAL A 373 9.32 -7.23 -6.20
N ALA A 374 9.41 -6.47 -7.29
CA ALA A 374 8.29 -5.71 -7.86
C ALA A 374 7.49 -6.58 -8.83
N MET A 375 8.17 -7.34 -9.68
CA MET A 375 7.57 -8.10 -10.78
C MET A 375 8.16 -9.51 -10.84
N ARG A 376 7.32 -10.48 -11.22
CA ARG A 376 7.71 -11.87 -11.37
C ARG A 376 6.96 -12.51 -12.52
N ILE A 377 7.66 -13.38 -13.25
CA ILE A 377 7.10 -14.26 -14.29
C ILE A 377 7.83 -15.61 -14.28
N GLU A 378 7.16 -16.67 -14.71
CA GLU A 378 7.80 -17.96 -14.95
C GLU A 378 7.73 -18.29 -16.44
N ARG A 379 8.88 -18.36 -17.12
CA ARG A 379 9.00 -18.67 -18.53
C ARG A 379 9.88 -19.90 -18.72
N ASN A 380 9.40 -20.88 -19.53
CA ASN A 380 10.16 -22.10 -19.82
C ASN A 380 10.69 -22.84 -18.58
N GLY A 381 9.92 -22.82 -17.47
CA GLY A 381 10.30 -23.41 -16.19
C GLY A 381 11.33 -22.61 -15.38
N ARG A 382 11.72 -21.41 -15.84
CA ARG A 382 12.60 -20.50 -15.11
C ARG A 382 11.77 -19.40 -14.47
N LYS A 383 12.05 -19.12 -13.19
CA LYS A 383 11.45 -18.03 -12.44
C LYS A 383 12.30 -16.76 -12.61
N GLU A 384 11.75 -15.76 -13.25
CA GLU A 384 12.36 -14.46 -13.41
C GLU A 384 11.73 -13.49 -12.38
N GLN A 385 12.57 -12.78 -11.66
CA GLN A 385 12.15 -11.83 -10.63
C GLN A 385 12.92 -10.52 -10.81
N TYR A 386 12.19 -9.42 -10.75
CA TYR A 386 12.74 -8.08 -10.91
C TYR A 386 12.45 -7.28 -9.63
N THR A 387 13.50 -6.81 -8.97
CA THR A 387 13.37 -5.87 -7.85
C THR A 387 12.98 -4.48 -8.37
N PHE A 388 12.53 -3.60 -7.51
CA PHE A 388 12.25 -2.22 -7.89
C PHE A 388 13.48 -1.51 -8.47
N GLU A 389 14.69 -1.84 -8.01
CA GLU A 389 15.93 -1.30 -8.58
C GLU A 389 16.21 -1.86 -9.99
N ASP A 390 15.95 -3.16 -10.22
CA ASP A 390 16.07 -3.78 -11.55
C ASP A 390 15.07 -3.15 -12.53
N VAL A 391 13.83 -2.94 -12.09
CA VAL A 391 12.79 -2.26 -12.88
C VAL A 391 13.24 -0.83 -13.25
N LYS A 392 13.85 -0.10 -12.32
CA LYS A 392 14.39 1.24 -12.60
C LYS A 392 15.51 1.19 -13.63
N GLU A 393 16.45 0.29 -13.49
CA GLU A 393 17.58 0.16 -14.43
C GLU A 393 17.06 -0.12 -15.84
N LEU A 394 16.19 -1.12 -16.00
CA LEU A 394 15.61 -1.48 -17.29
C LEU A 394 14.73 -0.36 -17.86
N THR A 395 13.96 0.31 -17.02
CA THR A 395 13.19 1.50 -17.44
C THR A 395 14.09 2.63 -17.99
N LEU A 396 15.22 2.89 -17.34
CA LEU A 396 16.18 3.88 -17.82
C LEU A 396 16.83 3.47 -19.13
N ARG A 397 17.09 2.17 -19.33
CA ARG A 397 17.60 1.65 -20.62
C ARG A 397 16.58 1.89 -21.73
N ALA A 398 15.32 1.54 -21.51
CA ALA A 398 14.24 1.77 -22.46
C ALA A 398 14.10 3.26 -22.81
N ALA A 399 14.10 4.13 -21.80
CA ALA A 399 14.03 5.58 -22.01
C ALA A 399 15.22 6.11 -22.81
N GLY A 400 16.43 5.71 -22.43
CA GLY A 400 17.67 6.09 -23.12
C GLY A 400 17.71 5.59 -24.57
N PHE A 401 17.27 4.35 -24.83
CA PHE A 401 17.14 3.80 -26.17
C PHE A 401 16.20 4.65 -27.04
N LEU A 402 14.98 4.90 -26.54
CA LEU A 402 13.96 5.68 -27.26
C LEU A 402 14.47 7.11 -27.57
N ALA A 403 15.07 7.79 -26.60
CA ALA A 403 15.65 9.12 -26.81
C ALA A 403 16.79 9.10 -27.83
N HIS A 404 17.68 8.08 -27.79
CA HIS A 404 18.76 7.90 -28.75
C HIS A 404 18.23 7.63 -30.16
N LYS A 405 17.13 6.92 -30.31
CA LYS A 405 16.44 6.66 -31.59
C LYS A 405 15.64 7.87 -32.09
N GLY A 406 15.65 8.97 -31.36
CA GLY A 406 15.07 10.26 -31.80
C GLY A 406 13.66 10.52 -31.31
N ILE A 407 13.12 9.70 -30.37
CA ILE A 407 11.85 9.99 -29.70
C ILE A 407 12.02 11.23 -28.80
N LYS A 408 11.12 12.17 -28.92
CA LYS A 408 11.18 13.50 -28.29
C LYS A 408 9.96 13.73 -27.40
N HIS A 409 10.06 14.79 -26.60
CA HIS A 409 8.92 15.25 -25.80
C HIS A 409 7.70 15.56 -26.69
N GLY A 410 6.57 14.96 -26.33
CA GLY A 410 5.31 15.09 -27.06
C GLY A 410 5.12 14.08 -28.20
N ASP A 411 6.09 13.23 -28.50
CA ASP A 411 5.92 12.09 -29.39
C ASP A 411 5.00 11.04 -28.77
N ARG A 412 4.47 10.14 -29.60
CA ARG A 412 3.57 9.05 -29.16
C ARG A 412 4.15 7.73 -29.62
N VAL A 413 4.20 6.78 -28.69
CA VAL A 413 4.80 5.47 -28.92
C VAL A 413 3.75 4.39 -28.64
N ILE A 414 3.46 3.56 -29.62
CA ILE A 414 2.60 2.39 -29.46
C ILE A 414 3.35 1.33 -28.65
N LEU A 415 2.68 0.79 -27.64
CA LEU A 415 3.13 -0.36 -26.85
C LEU A 415 2.24 -1.58 -27.17
N PHE A 416 2.77 -2.51 -27.95
CA PHE A 416 2.07 -3.68 -28.46
C PHE A 416 2.65 -4.96 -27.85
N SER A 417 2.06 -5.45 -26.78
CA SER A 417 2.60 -6.59 -26.04
C SER A 417 1.57 -7.25 -25.15
N ASN A 418 1.73 -8.55 -24.91
CA ASN A 418 1.06 -9.28 -23.84
C ASN A 418 1.53 -8.79 -22.46
N ASN A 419 0.82 -9.22 -21.39
CA ASN A 419 1.22 -8.94 -20.03
C ASN A 419 2.56 -9.60 -19.69
N MET A 420 3.53 -8.79 -19.34
CA MET A 420 4.86 -9.24 -18.91
C MET A 420 5.60 -8.10 -18.19
N PRO A 421 6.66 -8.36 -17.42
CA PRO A 421 7.43 -7.33 -16.72
C PRO A 421 7.92 -6.20 -17.64
N GLU A 422 8.38 -6.56 -18.84
CA GLU A 422 8.93 -5.63 -19.82
C GLU A 422 7.90 -4.59 -20.30
N TRP A 423 6.62 -4.94 -20.27
CA TRP A 423 5.54 -4.03 -20.62
C TRP A 423 5.55 -2.78 -19.70
N GLY A 424 5.56 -3.01 -18.37
CA GLY A 424 5.58 -1.92 -17.39
C GLY A 424 6.86 -1.09 -17.45
N MET A 425 8.01 -1.75 -17.62
CA MET A 425 9.31 -1.10 -17.76
C MET A 425 9.36 -0.21 -19.01
N THR A 426 8.84 -0.70 -20.13
CA THR A 426 8.75 0.04 -21.39
C THR A 426 7.77 1.20 -21.27
N TYR A 427 6.62 1.01 -20.64
CA TYR A 427 5.66 2.08 -20.41
C TYR A 427 6.29 3.27 -19.67
N PHE A 428 6.93 3.02 -18.53
CA PHE A 428 7.65 4.05 -17.80
C PHE A 428 8.85 4.59 -18.58
N GLY A 429 9.50 3.77 -19.42
CA GLY A 429 10.54 4.18 -20.33
C GLY A 429 10.07 5.21 -21.36
N ILE A 430 8.90 4.98 -21.95
CA ILE A 430 8.24 5.93 -22.87
C ILE A 430 7.98 7.26 -22.17
N LEU A 431 7.40 7.22 -20.96
CA LEU A 431 7.14 8.43 -20.19
C LEU A 431 8.42 9.16 -19.80
N LYS A 432 9.48 8.45 -19.40
CA LYS A 432 10.79 9.07 -19.07
C LYS A 432 11.48 9.68 -20.28
N ALA A 433 11.24 9.15 -21.48
CA ALA A 433 11.69 9.77 -22.73
C ALA A 433 10.88 11.04 -23.10
N GLY A 434 9.82 11.36 -22.33
CA GLY A 434 8.95 12.52 -22.56
C GLY A 434 7.83 12.27 -23.56
N ALA A 435 7.62 11.03 -23.95
CA ALA A 435 6.61 10.62 -24.91
C ALA A 435 5.31 10.15 -24.22
N THR A 436 4.23 10.09 -24.99
CA THR A 436 2.94 9.55 -24.59
C THR A 436 2.83 8.10 -25.03
N ALA A 437 2.39 7.20 -24.16
CA ALA A 437 2.16 5.80 -24.48
C ALA A 437 0.81 5.59 -25.15
N ILE A 438 0.77 4.71 -26.17
CA ILE A 438 -0.45 4.21 -26.81
C ILE A 438 -0.48 2.68 -26.61
N PRO A 439 -0.95 2.18 -25.45
CA PRO A 439 -1.12 0.75 -25.28
C PRO A 439 -2.25 0.23 -26.17
N ILE A 440 -2.02 -0.88 -26.86
CA ILE A 440 -3.01 -1.50 -27.73
C ILE A 440 -3.18 -2.99 -27.41
N ASP A 441 -4.34 -3.53 -27.81
CA ASP A 441 -4.68 -4.94 -27.59
C ASP A 441 -3.69 -5.86 -28.31
N PRO A 442 -3.07 -6.83 -27.62
CA PRO A 442 -2.21 -7.84 -28.27
C PRO A 442 -2.95 -8.71 -29.33
N ALA A 443 -4.27 -8.73 -29.32
CA ALA A 443 -5.08 -9.40 -30.34
C ALA A 443 -5.39 -8.53 -31.56
N SER A 444 -4.94 -7.26 -31.59
CA SER A 444 -5.20 -6.34 -32.70
C SER A 444 -4.59 -6.83 -34.01
N THR A 445 -5.36 -6.74 -35.07
CA THR A 445 -4.90 -7.01 -36.43
C THR A 445 -3.95 -5.91 -36.94
N VAL A 446 -3.14 -6.25 -37.94
CA VAL A 446 -2.19 -5.27 -38.53
C VAL A 446 -2.91 -4.01 -39.04
N ASP A 447 -4.09 -4.16 -39.63
CA ASP A 447 -4.90 -3.03 -40.15
C ASP A 447 -5.41 -2.14 -39.01
N GLU A 448 -5.80 -2.72 -37.88
CA GLU A 448 -6.16 -1.96 -36.67
C GLU A 448 -4.96 -1.21 -36.08
N ILE A 449 -3.79 -1.86 -36.01
CA ILE A 449 -2.56 -1.21 -35.56
C ILE A 449 -2.20 -0.01 -36.43
N ILE A 450 -2.33 -0.16 -37.75
CA ILE A 450 -2.14 0.93 -38.71
C ILE A 450 -3.14 2.07 -38.46
N ASN A 451 -4.39 1.76 -38.20
CA ASN A 451 -5.44 2.74 -37.91
C ASN A 451 -5.14 3.48 -36.60
N PHE A 452 -4.72 2.77 -35.55
CA PHE A 452 -4.31 3.37 -34.27
C PHE A 452 -3.05 4.25 -34.44
N ALA A 453 -2.07 3.80 -35.22
CA ALA A 453 -0.86 4.56 -35.50
C ALA A 453 -1.19 5.89 -36.23
N LYS A 454 -2.11 5.86 -37.19
CA LYS A 454 -2.58 7.06 -37.89
C LYS A 454 -3.39 7.97 -37.00
N ALA A 455 -4.39 7.42 -36.30
CA ALA A 455 -5.28 8.21 -35.44
C ALA A 455 -4.55 8.83 -34.22
N GLY A 456 -3.59 8.10 -33.67
CA GLY A 456 -2.75 8.57 -32.57
C GLY A 456 -1.50 9.31 -33.02
N GLU A 457 -1.26 9.45 -34.32
CA GLU A 457 -0.04 10.05 -34.91
C GLU A 457 1.23 9.45 -34.25
N ALA A 458 1.33 8.14 -34.22
CA ALA A 458 2.42 7.44 -33.53
C ALA A 458 3.76 7.63 -34.24
N SER A 459 4.79 7.92 -33.46
CA SER A 459 6.17 8.11 -33.92
C SER A 459 6.97 6.82 -33.94
N ALA A 460 6.55 5.79 -33.18
CA ALA A 460 7.20 4.48 -33.11
C ALA A 460 6.27 3.42 -32.52
N ILE A 461 6.66 2.14 -32.73
CA ILE A 461 6.02 0.98 -32.10
C ILE A 461 7.09 0.19 -31.34
N VAL A 462 6.77 -0.17 -30.08
CA VAL A 462 7.55 -1.16 -29.32
C VAL A 462 6.70 -2.41 -29.15
N ILE A 463 7.26 -3.55 -29.55
CA ILE A 463 6.54 -4.84 -29.66
C ILE A 463 7.26 -5.94 -28.86
N SER A 464 6.46 -6.85 -28.24
CA SER A 464 7.05 -8.05 -27.63
C SER A 464 7.60 -9.02 -28.66
N PRO A 465 8.66 -9.80 -28.34
CA PRO A 465 9.29 -10.73 -29.29
C PRO A 465 8.30 -11.75 -29.88
N LYS A 466 7.36 -12.26 -29.08
CA LYS A 466 6.32 -13.18 -29.53
C LYS A 466 5.44 -12.56 -30.61
N LEU A 467 4.88 -11.37 -30.33
CA LEU A 467 4.01 -10.67 -31.29
C LEU A 467 4.77 -10.21 -32.54
N ALA A 468 6.07 -9.88 -32.43
CA ALA A 468 6.90 -9.58 -33.58
C ALA A 468 7.04 -10.79 -34.50
N THR A 469 7.19 -11.99 -33.95
CA THR A 469 7.24 -13.25 -34.71
C THR A 469 5.90 -13.59 -35.36
N GLU A 470 4.78 -13.31 -34.69
CA GLU A 470 3.43 -13.53 -35.17
C GLU A 470 3.01 -12.50 -36.26
N ASN A 471 3.64 -11.32 -36.27
CA ASN A 471 3.34 -10.22 -37.20
C ASN A 471 4.59 -9.76 -38.00
N PRO A 472 5.24 -10.63 -38.77
CA PRO A 472 6.51 -10.35 -39.45
C PRO A 472 6.42 -9.20 -40.46
N ASP A 473 5.24 -8.98 -41.07
CA ASP A 473 5.00 -7.99 -42.11
C ASP A 473 4.58 -6.60 -41.54
N LEU A 474 4.46 -6.46 -40.20
CA LEU A 474 3.93 -5.26 -39.56
C LEU A 474 4.75 -4.01 -39.93
N ALA A 475 6.07 -4.10 -39.87
CA ALA A 475 6.97 -2.98 -40.21
C ALA A 475 6.85 -2.56 -41.68
N GLU A 476 6.75 -3.54 -42.60
CA GLU A 476 6.62 -3.29 -44.05
C GLU A 476 5.25 -2.66 -44.38
N LYS A 477 4.17 -3.19 -43.82
CA LYS A 477 2.82 -2.67 -44.03
C LYS A 477 2.63 -1.29 -43.43
N LEU A 478 3.21 -1.03 -42.26
CA LEU A 478 3.22 0.32 -41.65
C LEU A 478 3.96 1.31 -42.54
N PHE A 479 5.12 0.91 -43.06
CA PHE A 479 5.89 1.74 -44.00
C PHE A 479 5.06 2.09 -45.22
N ALA A 480 4.42 1.12 -45.86
CA ALA A 480 3.57 1.33 -47.01
C ALA A 480 2.36 2.22 -46.72
N ALA A 481 1.75 2.08 -45.53
CA ALA A 481 0.52 2.77 -45.16
C ALA A 481 0.70 4.22 -44.70
N ILE A 482 1.88 4.54 -44.10
CA ILE A 482 2.18 5.87 -43.53
C ILE A 482 3.15 6.64 -44.44
N GLY A 483 3.98 5.98 -45.22
CA GLY A 483 5.06 6.55 -46.05
C GLY A 483 4.66 7.09 -47.42
N GLY A 484 3.38 7.09 -47.82
CA GLY A 484 2.92 7.48 -49.18
C GLY A 484 2.78 8.98 -49.45
N GLY A 485 3.12 9.89 -48.59
CA GLY A 485 3.02 11.37 -48.79
C GLY A 485 4.14 12.12 -48.07
N ASP A 486 4.79 12.93 -48.84
CA ASP A 486 5.90 13.85 -48.59
C ASP A 486 6.08 14.40 -47.15
N LYS A 487 6.50 13.58 -46.22
CA LYS A 487 7.16 13.75 -44.90
C LYS A 487 7.18 12.40 -44.15
N SER A 488 8.16 11.77 -44.49
CA SER A 488 8.60 10.61 -44.19
C SER A 488 9.53 10.20 -43.11
N VAL A 489 9.08 9.66 -42.11
CA VAL A 489 9.76 8.55 -41.44
C VAL A 489 8.63 7.57 -41.07
N PRO A 490 8.66 6.36 -41.60
CA PRO A 490 7.76 5.33 -41.14
C PRO A 490 7.99 5.13 -39.66
N ALA A 491 6.95 4.99 -38.86
CA ALA A 491 7.10 4.73 -37.45
C ALA A 491 7.94 3.45 -37.27
N PRO A 492 9.17 3.50 -36.76
CA PRO A 492 10.01 2.33 -36.60
C PRO A 492 9.36 1.35 -35.62
N VAL A 493 9.57 0.07 -35.87
CA VAL A 493 9.13 -1.01 -34.98
C VAL A 493 10.37 -1.60 -34.30
N TRP A 494 10.37 -1.62 -32.97
CA TRP A 494 11.45 -2.14 -32.14
C TRP A 494 10.92 -3.23 -31.21
N THR A 495 11.69 -4.32 -31.09
CA THR A 495 11.40 -5.38 -30.12
C THR A 495 11.89 -5.00 -28.72
N PHE A 496 11.35 -5.66 -27.68
CA PHE A 496 11.87 -5.52 -26.32
C PHE A 496 13.37 -5.87 -26.24
N ASP A 497 13.83 -6.87 -26.98
CA ASP A 497 15.24 -7.26 -26.98
C ASP A 497 16.14 -6.09 -27.43
N GLU A 498 15.74 -5.36 -28.48
CA GLU A 498 16.46 -4.16 -28.93
C GLU A 498 16.39 -3.01 -27.91
N VAL A 499 15.22 -2.84 -27.28
CA VAL A 499 14.96 -1.75 -26.29
C VAL A 499 15.77 -1.95 -25.01
N PHE A 500 15.94 -3.20 -24.58
CA PHE A 500 16.66 -3.53 -23.34
C PHE A 500 18.11 -4.01 -23.59
N GLU A 501 18.59 -3.97 -24.83
CA GLU A 501 19.98 -4.30 -25.16
C GLU A 501 20.97 -3.60 -24.23
N MET A 502 21.97 -4.34 -23.72
CA MET A 502 22.97 -3.87 -22.76
C MET A 502 23.97 -2.94 -23.46
N PRO A 503 23.89 -1.61 -23.31
CA PRO A 503 24.90 -0.69 -23.81
C PRO A 503 26.15 -0.71 -22.93
N THR A 504 27.28 -0.22 -23.47
CA THR A 504 28.42 0.12 -22.62
C THR A 504 28.08 1.27 -21.67
N GLU A 505 28.75 1.39 -20.50
CA GLU A 505 28.53 2.48 -19.54
C GLU A 505 28.61 3.88 -20.19
N THR A 506 29.51 4.06 -21.16
CA THR A 506 29.66 5.31 -21.89
C THR A 506 28.47 5.61 -22.81
N GLU A 507 27.91 4.58 -23.44
CA GLU A 507 26.74 4.74 -24.32
C GLU A 507 25.48 4.98 -23.49
N GLU A 508 25.34 4.31 -22.33
CA GLU A 508 24.25 4.52 -21.39
C GLU A 508 24.25 5.98 -20.87
N ALA A 509 25.42 6.51 -20.47
CA ALA A 509 25.54 7.90 -20.05
C ALA A 509 25.11 8.88 -21.15
N LYS A 510 25.48 8.63 -22.40
CA LYS A 510 25.06 9.44 -23.55
C LYS A 510 23.55 9.36 -23.79
N ARG A 511 22.98 8.18 -23.74
CA ARG A 511 21.52 7.97 -23.89
C ARG A 511 20.74 8.70 -22.80
N ASN A 512 21.14 8.56 -21.53
CA ASN A 512 20.48 9.18 -20.40
C ASN A 512 20.59 10.73 -20.42
N ALA A 513 21.67 11.30 -21.00
CA ALA A 513 21.81 12.73 -21.17
C ALA A 513 20.78 13.37 -22.14
N LEU A 514 20.12 12.55 -22.97
CA LEU A 514 19.06 12.98 -23.88
C LEU A 514 17.67 13.06 -23.23
N LEU A 515 17.51 12.52 -22.02
CA LEU A 515 16.23 12.52 -21.34
C LEU A 515 15.82 13.92 -20.89
N PRO A 516 14.53 14.27 -20.99
CA PRO A 516 14.04 15.57 -20.57
C PRO A 516 14.19 15.77 -19.06
N ALA A 517 14.57 16.97 -18.64
CA ALA A 517 14.78 17.29 -17.23
C ALA A 517 13.48 17.32 -16.41
N LYS A 518 12.33 17.57 -17.06
CA LYS A 518 11.04 17.75 -16.38
C LYS A 518 9.86 17.40 -17.30
N ILE A 519 8.89 16.71 -16.75
CA ILE A 519 7.57 16.42 -17.36
C ILE A 519 6.49 17.19 -16.60
N LEU A 520 5.48 17.69 -17.29
CA LEU A 520 4.35 18.39 -16.67
C LEU A 520 3.29 17.39 -16.21
N SER A 521 2.81 17.53 -15.00
CA SER A 521 1.80 16.62 -14.40
C SER A 521 0.48 16.58 -15.17
N ASN A 522 0.14 17.65 -15.90
CA ASN A 522 -1.07 17.70 -16.72
C ASN A 522 -0.87 17.25 -18.17
N SER A 523 0.38 16.90 -18.59
CA SER A 523 0.58 16.33 -19.92
C SER A 523 -0.07 14.96 -20.05
N VAL A 524 -0.43 14.59 -21.29
CA VAL A 524 -1.03 13.29 -21.59
C VAL A 524 0.02 12.20 -21.37
N ALA A 525 -0.29 11.23 -20.50
CA ALA A 525 0.54 10.06 -20.25
C ALA A 525 0.18 8.92 -21.19
N SER A 526 -1.13 8.73 -21.44
CA SER A 526 -1.62 7.68 -22.33
C SER A 526 -2.72 8.16 -23.24
N LEU A 527 -2.73 7.61 -24.46
CA LEU A 527 -3.89 7.60 -25.36
C LEU A 527 -4.45 6.19 -25.41
N ILE A 528 -5.66 6.00 -24.90
CA ILE A 528 -6.31 4.68 -24.84
C ILE A 528 -7.44 4.66 -25.87
N PHE A 529 -7.33 3.76 -26.84
CA PHE A 529 -8.37 3.61 -27.84
C PHE A 529 -9.55 2.78 -27.30
N THR A 530 -10.76 3.31 -27.47
CA THR A 530 -12.01 2.62 -27.15
C THR A 530 -12.83 2.41 -28.42
N SER A 531 -13.62 1.31 -28.47
CA SER A 531 -14.55 1.06 -29.56
C SER A 531 -15.67 2.10 -29.54
N GLY A 532 -15.62 3.07 -30.46
CA GLY A 532 -16.67 4.07 -30.57
C GLY A 532 -17.95 3.44 -31.09
N THR A 533 -19.10 3.85 -30.57
CA THR A 533 -20.47 3.46 -31.07
C THR A 533 -20.71 3.83 -32.54
N THR A 534 -19.86 4.67 -33.13
CA THR A 534 -19.93 5.10 -34.55
C THR A 534 -18.97 4.31 -35.45
N GLY A 535 -18.36 3.22 -34.97
CA GLY A 535 -17.44 2.38 -35.74
C GLY A 535 -16.02 2.94 -35.91
N LYS A 536 -15.77 4.19 -35.53
CA LYS A 536 -14.42 4.77 -35.49
C LYS A 536 -13.88 4.77 -34.06
N PRO A 537 -12.64 4.27 -33.80
CA PRO A 537 -12.07 4.26 -32.47
C PRO A 537 -11.85 5.69 -31.96
N LYS A 538 -12.16 5.92 -30.68
CA LYS A 538 -11.92 7.18 -29.99
C LYS A 538 -10.69 7.03 -29.08
N ALA A 539 -9.75 7.96 -29.13
CA ALA A 539 -8.57 7.97 -28.31
C ALA A 539 -8.77 8.83 -27.06
N VAL A 540 -8.95 8.20 -25.90
CA VAL A 540 -9.14 8.84 -24.60
C VAL A 540 -7.81 9.41 -24.12
N MET A 541 -7.74 10.71 -23.82
CA MET A 541 -6.54 11.38 -23.30
C MET A 541 -6.51 11.31 -21.77
N LEU A 542 -5.58 10.52 -21.21
CA LEU A 542 -5.35 10.40 -19.78
C LEU A 542 -4.01 11.03 -19.39
N SER A 543 -4.06 12.03 -18.51
CA SER A 543 -2.86 12.71 -18.02
C SER A 543 -2.16 11.92 -16.91
N HIS A 544 -0.89 12.25 -16.66
CA HIS A 544 -0.17 11.76 -15.49
C HIS A 544 -0.96 11.98 -14.20
N LYS A 545 -1.60 13.15 -14.08
CA LYS A 545 -2.38 13.53 -12.90
C LYS A 545 -3.67 12.72 -12.75
N ASN A 546 -4.33 12.35 -13.84
CA ASN A 546 -5.50 11.49 -13.76
C ASN A 546 -5.15 10.15 -13.09
N PHE A 547 -4.07 9.50 -13.55
CA PHE A 547 -3.60 8.25 -12.97
C PHE A 547 -3.13 8.41 -11.52
N THR A 548 -2.29 9.40 -11.20
CA THR A 548 -1.77 9.54 -9.83
C THR A 548 -2.86 9.84 -8.81
N ASN A 549 -3.87 10.63 -9.16
CA ASN A 549 -5.02 10.85 -8.30
C ASN A 549 -5.83 9.55 -8.13
N MET A 550 -6.08 8.81 -9.21
CA MET A 550 -6.74 7.52 -9.17
C MET A 550 -6.02 6.55 -8.21
N ILE A 551 -4.69 6.42 -8.34
CA ILE A 551 -3.89 5.54 -7.48
C ILE A 551 -3.96 5.97 -6.00
N SER A 552 -3.90 7.28 -5.73
CA SER A 552 -4.03 7.81 -4.37
C SER A 552 -5.41 7.50 -3.78
N MET A 553 -6.48 7.64 -4.57
CA MET A 553 -7.85 7.30 -4.17
C MET A 553 -8.01 5.80 -3.91
N LEU A 554 -7.55 4.93 -4.81
CA LEU A 554 -7.60 3.47 -4.65
C LEU A 554 -6.79 3.00 -3.44
N SER A 555 -5.57 3.50 -3.27
CA SER A 555 -4.73 3.14 -2.12
C SER A 555 -5.33 3.58 -0.77
N SER A 556 -6.19 4.59 -0.76
CA SER A 556 -6.91 5.01 0.45
C SER A 556 -8.09 4.10 0.82
N VAL A 557 -8.60 3.32 -0.14
CA VAL A 557 -9.78 2.46 0.02
C VAL A 557 -9.41 0.98 0.12
N LEU A 558 -8.46 0.54 -0.70
CA LEU A 558 -7.99 -0.86 -0.72
C LEU A 558 -6.94 -1.08 0.37
N ASP A 559 -7.08 -2.17 1.09
CA ASP A 559 -6.17 -2.56 2.17
C ASP A 559 -5.06 -3.46 1.62
N MET A 560 -4.09 -2.83 0.94
CA MET A 560 -2.92 -3.50 0.38
C MET A 560 -1.70 -3.22 1.25
N ASP A 561 -0.98 -4.25 1.64
CA ASP A 561 0.25 -4.17 2.41
C ASP A 561 1.44 -4.85 1.71
N LEU A 562 2.60 -4.79 2.35
CA LEU A 562 3.83 -5.36 1.80
C LEU A 562 3.82 -6.90 1.74
N THR A 563 2.87 -7.55 2.41
CA THR A 563 2.71 -9.02 2.37
C THR A 563 1.80 -9.47 1.25
N ASP A 564 1.19 -8.53 0.52
CA ASP A 564 0.32 -8.85 -0.60
C ASP A 564 1.08 -9.14 -1.89
N GLY A 565 0.46 -9.93 -2.75
CA GLY A 565 0.88 -10.20 -4.10
C GLY A 565 -0.33 -10.21 -5.03
N VAL A 566 -0.21 -9.57 -6.19
CA VAL A 566 -1.28 -9.50 -7.20
C VAL A 566 -0.91 -10.33 -8.41
N LEU A 567 -1.89 -11.07 -8.94
CA LEU A 567 -1.76 -11.77 -10.21
C LEU A 567 -2.36 -10.92 -11.33
N SER A 568 -1.56 -10.59 -12.34
CA SER A 568 -1.97 -9.87 -13.54
C SER A 568 -2.54 -10.85 -14.55
N VAL A 569 -3.86 -10.74 -14.80
CA VAL A 569 -4.61 -11.65 -15.68
C VAL A 569 -5.26 -10.91 -16.83
N LEU A 570 -5.87 -9.75 -16.53
CA LEU A 570 -6.52 -8.94 -17.56
C LEU A 570 -5.47 -8.22 -18.42
N PRO A 571 -5.77 -7.90 -19.68
CA PRO A 571 -4.82 -7.21 -20.54
C PRO A 571 -4.42 -5.82 -20.01
N MET A 572 -3.10 -5.57 -19.91
CA MET A 572 -2.55 -4.33 -19.36
C MET A 572 -2.82 -3.09 -20.20
N HIS A 573 -3.22 -3.23 -21.46
CA HIS A 573 -3.64 -2.10 -22.28
C HIS A 573 -4.99 -1.51 -21.84
N HIS A 574 -5.80 -2.27 -21.10
CA HIS A 574 -7.00 -1.75 -20.46
C HIS A 574 -6.67 -1.00 -19.16
N THR A 575 -7.28 0.18 -19.01
CA THR A 575 -7.06 1.05 -17.83
C THR A 575 -7.38 0.36 -16.51
N PHE A 576 -8.26 -0.64 -16.48
CA PHE A 576 -8.63 -1.36 -15.25
C PHE A 576 -7.47 -2.21 -14.72
N GLU A 577 -6.86 -3.06 -15.58
CA GLU A 577 -5.68 -3.81 -15.17
C GLU A 577 -4.51 -2.88 -14.91
N PHE A 578 -4.30 -1.90 -15.78
CA PHE A 578 -3.19 -0.96 -15.65
C PHE A 578 -3.23 -0.20 -14.32
N SER A 579 -4.40 0.31 -13.92
CA SER A 579 -4.53 1.09 -12.67
C SER A 579 -4.63 0.21 -11.43
N ALA A 580 -5.51 -0.82 -11.44
CA ALA A 580 -5.79 -1.64 -10.26
C ALA A 580 -4.85 -2.84 -10.12
N GLY A 581 -4.44 -3.46 -11.23
CA GLY A 581 -3.58 -4.65 -11.26
C GLY A 581 -2.08 -4.32 -11.34
N PHE A 582 -1.70 -3.13 -11.82
CA PHE A 582 -0.32 -2.75 -11.99
C PHE A 582 0.10 -1.50 -11.16
N LEU A 583 -0.43 -0.31 -11.47
CA LEU A 583 0.04 0.94 -10.82
C LEU A 583 -0.22 0.97 -9.31
N THR A 584 -1.40 0.54 -8.86
CA THR A 584 -1.75 0.51 -7.43
C THR A 584 -0.85 -0.46 -6.65
N PRO A 585 -0.69 -1.73 -7.04
CA PRO A 585 0.26 -2.64 -6.39
C PRO A 585 1.70 -2.12 -6.42
N PHE A 586 2.16 -1.62 -7.56
CA PHE A 586 3.51 -1.07 -7.71
C PHE A 586 3.78 0.09 -6.74
N SER A 587 2.83 1.02 -6.60
CA SER A 587 2.97 2.16 -5.69
C SER A 587 2.99 1.77 -4.21
N ASN A 588 2.38 0.64 -3.85
CA ASN A 588 2.31 0.10 -2.49
C ASN A 588 3.45 -0.90 -2.16
N GLY A 589 4.35 -1.17 -3.10
CA GLY A 589 5.44 -2.13 -2.89
C GLY A 589 5.00 -3.60 -2.93
N THR A 590 3.81 -3.85 -3.48
CA THR A 590 3.21 -5.19 -3.64
C THR A 590 3.82 -5.88 -4.86
N GLN A 591 4.12 -7.18 -4.74
CA GLN A 591 4.64 -7.98 -5.84
C GLN A 591 3.56 -8.20 -6.91
N ILE A 592 3.91 -8.03 -8.18
CA ILE A 592 3.04 -8.33 -9.33
C ILE A 592 3.57 -9.58 -10.01
N THR A 593 2.72 -10.60 -10.11
CA THR A 593 3.06 -11.87 -10.79
C THR A 593 2.33 -11.94 -12.12
N TYR A 594 3.07 -12.24 -13.18
CA TYR A 594 2.53 -12.38 -14.54
C TYR A 594 2.40 -13.86 -14.93
N LEU A 595 1.39 -14.16 -15.75
CA LEU A 595 1.26 -15.45 -16.39
C LEU A 595 2.05 -15.47 -17.71
N ASN A 596 2.73 -16.56 -18.00
CA ASN A 596 3.35 -16.74 -19.31
C ASN A 596 2.27 -17.01 -20.38
N GLU A 597 1.29 -17.85 -20.02
CA GLU A 597 0.14 -18.16 -20.87
C GLU A 597 -1.14 -18.20 -20.01
N LEU A 598 -2.25 -17.72 -20.57
CA LEU A 598 -3.55 -17.76 -19.89
C LEU A 598 -4.19 -19.17 -20.02
N THR A 599 -3.56 -20.16 -19.40
CA THR A 599 -4.08 -21.53 -19.31
C THR A 599 -4.49 -21.88 -17.89
N ALA A 600 -5.42 -22.83 -17.73
CA ALA A 600 -5.86 -23.26 -16.41
C ALA A 600 -4.72 -23.89 -15.57
N GLU A 601 -3.74 -24.50 -16.23
CA GLU A 601 -2.57 -25.12 -15.62
C GLU A 601 -1.59 -24.07 -15.11
N ASP A 602 -1.23 -23.09 -15.95
CA ASP A 602 -0.35 -21.98 -15.59
C ASP A 602 -0.97 -21.13 -14.48
N LEU A 603 -2.28 -20.88 -14.54
CA LEU A 603 -3.01 -20.15 -13.52
C LEU A 603 -2.93 -20.87 -12.17
N SER A 604 -3.22 -22.17 -12.11
CA SER A 604 -3.14 -22.97 -10.87
C SER A 604 -1.71 -23.00 -10.32
N ARG A 605 -0.72 -23.29 -11.15
CA ARG A 605 0.69 -23.34 -10.77
C ARG A 605 1.20 -22.00 -10.26
N THR A 606 0.82 -20.92 -10.94
CA THR A 606 1.24 -19.57 -10.57
C THR A 606 0.57 -19.10 -9.27
N MET A 607 -0.70 -19.46 -9.04
CA MET A 607 -1.36 -19.19 -7.77
C MET A 607 -0.71 -19.94 -6.59
N GLU A 608 -0.35 -21.21 -6.79
CA GLU A 608 0.31 -22.01 -5.76
C GLU A 608 1.71 -21.48 -5.40
N ASN A 609 2.49 -21.10 -6.41
CA ASN A 609 3.89 -20.71 -6.26
C ASN A 609 4.12 -19.20 -6.18
N GLY A 610 3.12 -18.37 -6.54
CA GLY A 610 3.27 -16.96 -6.84
C GLY A 610 3.09 -16.01 -5.66
N HIS A 611 2.69 -16.48 -4.48
CA HIS A 611 2.31 -15.61 -3.36
C HIS A 611 1.18 -14.63 -3.73
N VAL A 612 0.10 -15.14 -4.33
CA VAL A 612 -1.03 -14.34 -4.79
C VAL A 612 -2.06 -14.17 -3.67
N THR A 613 -2.35 -12.93 -3.29
CA THR A 613 -3.37 -12.59 -2.30
C THR A 613 -4.56 -11.85 -2.90
N GLY A 614 -4.40 -11.30 -4.10
CA GLY A 614 -5.44 -10.57 -4.81
C GLY A 614 -5.35 -10.74 -6.32
N MET A 615 -6.49 -10.63 -6.98
CA MET A 615 -6.59 -10.69 -8.44
C MET A 615 -7.68 -9.75 -8.93
N VAL A 616 -7.39 -9.06 -10.03
CA VAL A 616 -8.36 -8.24 -10.77
C VAL A 616 -8.95 -9.10 -11.88
N GLY A 617 -10.25 -9.07 -12.05
CA GLY A 617 -10.93 -9.88 -13.06
C GLY A 617 -12.25 -9.29 -13.51
N VAL A 618 -12.78 -9.85 -14.59
CA VAL A 618 -14.12 -9.57 -15.10
C VAL A 618 -15.10 -10.64 -14.61
N PRO A 619 -16.42 -10.37 -14.57
CA PRO A 619 -17.42 -11.33 -14.12
C PRO A 619 -17.29 -12.72 -14.74
N ALA A 620 -17.05 -12.83 -16.03
CA ALA A 620 -16.84 -14.11 -16.72
C ALA A 620 -15.75 -14.98 -16.08
N LEU A 621 -14.67 -14.37 -15.58
CA LEU A 621 -13.60 -15.08 -14.89
C LEU A 621 -14.08 -15.65 -13.55
N TRP A 622 -14.83 -14.86 -12.79
CA TRP A 622 -15.37 -15.26 -11.50
C TRP A 622 -16.45 -16.32 -11.61
N GLU A 623 -17.29 -16.22 -12.62
CA GLU A 623 -18.30 -17.23 -12.95
C GLU A 623 -17.66 -18.55 -13.38
N MET A 624 -16.62 -18.51 -14.18
CA MET A 624 -15.86 -19.69 -14.56
C MET A 624 -15.23 -20.36 -13.32
N LEU A 625 -14.62 -19.57 -12.43
CA LEU A 625 -14.05 -20.06 -11.17
C LEU A 625 -15.14 -20.69 -10.29
N HIS A 626 -16.27 -19.99 -10.09
CA HIS A 626 -17.41 -20.47 -9.32
C HIS A 626 -17.95 -21.78 -9.89
N ARG A 627 -18.20 -21.85 -11.21
CA ARG A 627 -18.64 -23.06 -11.91
C ARG A 627 -17.68 -24.24 -11.69
N ARG A 628 -16.38 -24.00 -11.79
CA ARG A 628 -15.36 -25.02 -11.56
C ARG A 628 -15.36 -25.54 -10.12
N ILE A 629 -15.53 -24.67 -9.14
CA ILE A 629 -15.66 -25.04 -7.71
C ILE A 629 -16.89 -25.92 -7.53
N LYS A 630 -18.06 -25.49 -8.05
CA LYS A 630 -19.33 -26.26 -7.93
C LYS A 630 -19.24 -27.63 -8.61
N THR A 631 -18.64 -27.70 -9.81
CA THR A 631 -18.42 -28.98 -10.51
C THR A 631 -17.55 -29.92 -9.69
N ARG A 632 -16.42 -29.47 -9.16
CA ARG A 632 -15.54 -30.29 -8.32
C ARG A 632 -16.20 -30.77 -7.03
N LEU A 633 -17.12 -29.99 -6.46
CA LEU A 633 -17.91 -30.43 -5.30
C LEU A 633 -18.88 -31.54 -5.66
N ARG A 634 -19.57 -31.43 -6.81
CA ARG A 634 -20.49 -32.47 -7.34
C ARG A 634 -19.77 -33.75 -7.71
N GLU A 635 -18.58 -33.68 -8.29
CA GLU A 635 -17.74 -34.87 -8.61
C GLU A 635 -17.42 -35.71 -7.34
N ARG A 636 -17.44 -35.10 -6.15
CA ARG A 636 -17.24 -35.78 -4.88
C ARG A 636 -18.51 -36.43 -4.32
N GLY A 637 -19.68 -36.10 -4.88
CA GLY A 637 -20.99 -36.60 -4.52
C GLY A 637 -22.02 -35.48 -4.33
N ASP A 638 -23.25 -35.69 -4.81
CA ASP A 638 -24.30 -34.68 -4.77
C ASP A 638 -24.61 -34.22 -3.33
N TRP A 639 -24.61 -35.14 -2.38
CA TRP A 639 -24.84 -34.80 -0.98
C TRP A 639 -23.74 -33.87 -0.39
N ILE A 640 -22.49 -33.97 -0.90
CA ILE A 640 -21.39 -33.08 -0.50
C ILE A 640 -21.62 -31.70 -1.09
N ALA A 641 -22.10 -31.62 -2.32
CA ALA A 641 -22.43 -30.38 -2.96
C ALA A 641 -23.58 -29.65 -2.24
N ASP A 642 -24.65 -30.37 -1.90
CA ASP A 642 -25.78 -29.81 -1.18
C ASP A 642 -25.39 -29.35 0.24
N LEU A 643 -24.56 -30.13 0.93
CA LEU A 643 -24.01 -29.71 2.23
C LEU A 643 -23.13 -28.47 2.10
N ALA A 644 -22.28 -28.41 1.07
CA ALA A 644 -21.41 -27.27 0.82
C ALA A 644 -22.23 -26.01 0.51
N ASP A 645 -23.33 -26.12 -0.24
CA ASP A 645 -24.23 -25.01 -0.54
C ASP A 645 -24.86 -24.44 0.74
N ASN A 646 -25.33 -25.29 1.65
CA ASN A 646 -25.86 -24.87 2.94
C ASN A 646 -24.79 -24.19 3.82
N VAL A 647 -23.57 -24.71 3.81
CA VAL A 647 -22.44 -24.14 4.59
C VAL A 647 -21.98 -22.80 3.98
N ILE A 648 -22.00 -22.66 2.66
CA ILE A 648 -21.73 -21.40 1.95
C ILE A 648 -22.76 -20.33 2.37
N GLU A 649 -24.04 -20.67 2.34
CA GLU A 649 -25.10 -19.76 2.80
C GLU A 649 -24.96 -19.37 4.26
N PHE A 650 -24.68 -20.34 5.12
CA PHE A 650 -24.49 -20.11 6.54
C PHE A 650 -23.27 -19.19 6.82
N ASN A 651 -22.13 -19.45 6.16
CA ASN A 651 -20.97 -18.59 6.33
C ASN A 651 -21.19 -17.19 5.76
N ALA A 652 -21.91 -17.04 4.64
CA ALA A 652 -22.30 -15.74 4.12
C ALA A 652 -23.13 -14.96 5.13
N TRP A 653 -24.12 -15.63 5.76
CA TRP A 653 -24.93 -15.04 6.84
C TRP A 653 -24.06 -14.64 8.05
N ILE A 654 -23.12 -15.51 8.49
CA ILE A 654 -22.18 -15.18 9.58
C ILE A 654 -21.40 -13.91 9.25
N ARG A 655 -20.82 -13.82 8.05
CA ARG A 655 -20.01 -12.67 7.62
C ARG A 655 -20.83 -11.38 7.52
N ASP A 656 -22.10 -11.48 7.10
CA ASP A 656 -22.98 -10.32 6.99
C ASP A 656 -23.41 -9.78 8.38
N ASN A 657 -23.42 -10.63 9.42
CA ASN A 657 -23.96 -10.30 10.75
C ASN A 657 -22.91 -10.31 11.87
N THR A 658 -21.69 -10.81 11.61
CA THR A 658 -20.62 -10.92 12.61
C THR A 658 -19.26 -10.63 11.98
N PRO A 659 -18.21 -10.35 12.75
CA PRO A 659 -16.85 -10.18 12.22
C PRO A 659 -16.15 -11.51 11.84
N PHE A 660 -16.81 -12.66 11.98
CA PHE A 660 -16.18 -13.95 11.75
C PHE A 660 -16.30 -14.41 10.28
N ASN A 661 -15.23 -15.05 9.77
CA ASN A 661 -15.18 -15.71 8.47
C ASN A 661 -14.69 -17.16 8.65
N LEU A 662 -15.60 -18.12 8.54
CA LEU A 662 -15.29 -19.55 8.67
C LEU A 662 -14.84 -20.17 7.33
N GLY A 663 -15.01 -19.46 6.21
CA GLY A 663 -14.73 -19.96 4.87
C GLY A 663 -13.33 -20.54 4.69
N PRO A 664 -12.23 -19.82 5.05
CA PRO A 664 -10.88 -20.33 4.90
C PRO A 664 -10.60 -21.63 5.67
N ILE A 665 -11.32 -21.88 6.76
CA ILE A 665 -11.17 -23.09 7.57
C ILE A 665 -12.01 -24.23 6.97
N VAL A 666 -13.29 -23.98 6.71
CA VAL A 666 -14.24 -25.00 6.24
C VAL A 666 -13.95 -25.42 4.80
N PHE A 667 -13.59 -24.46 3.94
CA PHE A 667 -13.28 -24.67 2.54
C PHE A 667 -11.78 -24.68 2.26
N LEU A 668 -10.97 -25.08 3.24
CA LEU A 668 -9.51 -25.12 3.15
C LEU A 668 -8.99 -25.76 1.84
N PRO A 669 -9.55 -26.89 1.33
CA PRO A 669 -9.09 -27.46 0.05
C PRO A 669 -9.33 -26.55 -1.16
N ILE A 670 -10.38 -25.71 -1.14
CA ILE A 670 -10.66 -24.73 -2.20
C ILE A 670 -9.67 -23.59 -2.12
N HIS A 671 -9.44 -23.08 -0.91
CA HIS A 671 -8.44 -22.02 -0.68
C HIS A 671 -7.03 -22.50 -1.06
N GLN A 672 -6.64 -23.73 -0.71
CA GLN A 672 -5.35 -24.32 -1.09
C GLN A 672 -5.20 -24.45 -2.60
N GLY A 673 -6.25 -24.84 -3.33
CA GLY A 673 -6.24 -24.90 -4.80
C GLY A 673 -6.12 -23.52 -5.48
N LEU A 674 -6.27 -22.44 -4.72
CA LEU A 674 -6.04 -21.07 -5.14
C LEU A 674 -4.80 -20.45 -4.45
N GLY A 675 -3.82 -21.28 -4.09
CA GLY A 675 -2.59 -20.84 -3.44
C GLY A 675 -2.66 -20.58 -1.94
N GLY A 676 -3.82 -20.82 -1.30
CA GLY A 676 -4.01 -20.70 0.16
C GLY A 676 -3.98 -19.30 0.75
N LYS A 677 -3.66 -18.27 -0.06
CA LYS A 677 -3.45 -16.88 0.40
C LYS A 677 -4.40 -15.88 -0.24
N MET A 678 -5.26 -16.32 -1.16
CA MET A 678 -6.21 -15.45 -1.85
C MET A 678 -7.18 -14.80 -0.87
N ARG A 679 -7.20 -13.47 -0.85
CA ARG A 679 -8.08 -12.64 0.01
C ARG A 679 -9.09 -11.85 -0.82
N TYR A 680 -8.62 -11.16 -1.87
CA TYR A 680 -9.38 -10.19 -2.64
C TYR A 680 -9.64 -10.67 -4.06
N LEU A 681 -10.92 -10.68 -4.44
CA LEU A 681 -11.40 -10.86 -5.81
C LEU A 681 -12.02 -9.52 -6.25
N ILE A 682 -11.31 -8.79 -7.10
CA ILE A 682 -11.74 -7.46 -7.56
C ILE A 682 -12.44 -7.63 -8.90
N SER A 683 -13.72 -7.28 -8.98
CA SER A 683 -14.54 -7.40 -10.17
C SER A 683 -14.89 -6.05 -10.77
N GLY A 684 -14.86 -5.93 -12.09
CA GLY A 684 -15.25 -4.73 -12.81
C GLY A 684 -15.42 -4.99 -14.29
N GLY A 685 -15.87 -3.97 -15.03
CA GLY A 685 -16.12 -4.03 -16.47
C GLY A 685 -17.56 -4.39 -16.85
N SER A 686 -18.26 -5.20 -16.05
CA SER A 686 -19.69 -5.48 -16.16
C SER A 686 -20.22 -5.95 -14.79
N ALA A 687 -21.53 -6.10 -14.65
CA ALA A 687 -22.15 -6.54 -13.40
C ALA A 687 -21.83 -8.03 -13.10
N LEU A 688 -21.47 -8.34 -11.85
CA LEU A 688 -21.28 -9.71 -11.38
C LEU A 688 -22.61 -10.26 -10.88
N SER A 689 -22.99 -11.48 -11.30
CA SER A 689 -24.20 -12.14 -10.82
C SER A 689 -24.23 -12.18 -9.27
N GLU A 690 -25.33 -11.72 -8.67
CA GLU A 690 -25.52 -11.68 -7.21
C GLU A 690 -25.32 -13.06 -6.56
N LYS A 691 -25.71 -14.14 -7.27
CA LYS A 691 -25.53 -15.51 -6.78
C LYS A 691 -24.05 -15.87 -6.69
N VAL A 692 -23.27 -15.55 -7.72
CA VAL A 692 -21.83 -15.82 -7.78
C VAL A 692 -21.12 -14.99 -6.69
N GLN A 693 -21.49 -13.73 -6.56
CA GLN A 693 -20.96 -12.83 -5.54
C GLN A 693 -21.24 -13.39 -4.12
N LYS A 694 -22.50 -13.81 -3.85
CA LYS A 694 -22.90 -14.43 -2.56
C LYS A 694 -22.10 -15.70 -2.27
N ASP A 695 -21.99 -16.59 -3.26
CA ASP A 695 -21.32 -17.87 -3.09
C ASP A 695 -19.83 -17.71 -2.84
N LEU A 696 -19.15 -16.83 -3.60
CA LEU A 696 -17.74 -16.52 -3.38
C LEU A 696 -17.51 -15.86 -2.01
N HIS A 697 -18.41 -14.97 -1.58
CA HIS A 697 -18.38 -14.39 -0.25
C HIS A 697 -18.56 -15.48 0.82
N GLY A 698 -19.52 -16.40 0.65
CA GLY A 698 -19.75 -17.51 1.57
C GLY A 698 -18.60 -18.53 1.59
N LEU A 699 -17.86 -18.70 0.50
CA LEU A 699 -16.63 -19.46 0.46
C LEU A 699 -15.48 -18.81 1.24
N GLY A 700 -15.63 -17.55 1.66
CA GLY A 700 -14.66 -16.84 2.49
C GLY A 700 -13.81 -15.79 1.77
N PHE A 701 -14.00 -15.58 0.46
CA PHE A 701 -13.29 -14.54 -0.29
C PHE A 701 -13.93 -13.16 -0.09
N THR A 702 -13.11 -12.11 -0.13
CA THR A 702 -13.61 -10.73 -0.15
C THR A 702 -13.79 -10.30 -1.60
N VAL A 703 -15.05 -10.20 -2.03
CA VAL A 703 -15.40 -9.77 -3.38
C VAL A 703 -15.63 -8.27 -3.38
N LEU A 704 -14.89 -7.54 -4.20
CA LEU A 704 -14.96 -6.08 -4.31
C LEU A 704 -15.38 -5.73 -5.75
N GLU A 705 -16.58 -5.21 -5.91
CA GLU A 705 -17.02 -4.69 -7.19
C GLU A 705 -16.66 -3.22 -7.33
N GLY A 706 -16.22 -2.84 -8.55
CA GLY A 706 -15.96 -1.47 -8.92
C GLY A 706 -16.62 -1.13 -10.26
N TYR A 707 -17.01 0.14 -10.38
CA TYR A 707 -17.61 0.68 -11.61
C TYR A 707 -16.80 1.86 -12.11
N GLY A 708 -16.76 1.96 -13.43
CA GLY A 708 -16.15 3.06 -14.13
C GLY A 708 -15.89 2.73 -15.60
N LEU A 709 -15.19 3.62 -16.28
CA LEU A 709 -14.94 3.56 -17.71
C LEU A 709 -13.55 4.13 -18.02
N THR A 710 -13.05 3.88 -19.22
CA THR A 710 -11.71 4.36 -19.63
C THR A 710 -11.57 5.87 -19.42
N GLU A 711 -12.63 6.63 -19.66
CA GLU A 711 -12.72 8.08 -19.48
C GLU A 711 -12.59 8.54 -18.02
N SER A 712 -12.62 7.61 -17.05
CA SER A 712 -12.45 7.89 -15.61
C SER A 712 -11.20 7.26 -14.97
N SER A 713 -10.25 6.72 -15.73
CA SER A 713 -8.90 6.23 -15.35
C SER A 713 -8.78 5.00 -14.44
N PRO A 714 -9.64 4.01 -14.39
CA PRO A 714 -11.00 3.87 -14.89
C PRO A 714 -12.08 4.03 -13.81
N VAL A 715 -11.76 4.07 -12.50
CA VAL A 715 -12.70 3.80 -11.40
C VAL A 715 -13.42 5.05 -10.93
N LEU A 716 -14.73 4.98 -10.81
CA LEU A 716 -15.59 6.01 -10.21
C LEU A 716 -16.07 5.59 -8.83
N THR A 717 -16.55 4.34 -8.70
CA THR A 717 -17.01 3.77 -7.43
C THR A 717 -16.39 2.41 -7.17
N VAL A 718 -16.27 2.03 -5.91
CA VAL A 718 -15.78 0.71 -5.51
C VAL A 718 -16.41 0.27 -4.19
N ALA A 719 -16.74 -1.01 -4.09
CA ALA A 719 -17.13 -1.64 -2.85
C ALA A 719 -15.97 -1.59 -1.85
N ARG A 720 -16.25 -1.26 -0.60
CA ARG A 720 -15.21 -1.16 0.42
C ARG A 720 -15.00 -2.48 1.14
N PRO A 721 -13.74 -2.84 1.49
CA PRO A 721 -13.50 -4.02 2.31
C PRO A 721 -14.31 -3.96 3.61
N GLY A 722 -15.03 -5.04 3.90
CA GLY A 722 -15.85 -5.17 5.10
C GLY A 722 -16.46 -6.56 5.17
N ASN A 723 -17.11 -6.90 6.29
CA ASN A 723 -17.73 -8.22 6.43
C ASN A 723 -19.09 -8.32 5.74
N LYS A 724 -19.84 -7.21 5.66
CA LYS A 724 -21.16 -7.21 5.03
C LYS A 724 -21.05 -6.98 3.52
N LEU A 725 -21.65 -7.87 2.76
CA LEU A 725 -21.75 -7.77 1.31
C LEU A 725 -22.99 -6.98 0.89
N LEU A 726 -22.79 -5.92 0.12
CA LEU A 726 -23.88 -5.16 -0.50
C LEU A 726 -24.08 -5.64 -1.94
N ARG A 727 -25.03 -6.55 -2.12
CA ARG A 727 -25.27 -7.25 -3.40
C ARG A 727 -25.82 -6.31 -4.46
N GLY A 728 -25.35 -6.48 -5.69
CA GLY A 728 -25.77 -5.69 -6.85
C GLY A 728 -25.27 -4.24 -6.83
N SER A 729 -24.56 -3.82 -5.76
CA SER A 729 -23.97 -2.49 -5.71
C SER A 729 -22.51 -2.50 -6.17
N VAL A 730 -22.17 -1.50 -6.96
CA VAL A 730 -20.78 -1.20 -7.37
C VAL A 730 -20.06 -0.28 -6.39
N GLY A 731 -20.59 -0.14 -5.17
CA GLY A 731 -19.99 0.57 -4.05
C GLY A 731 -20.22 2.08 -4.05
N LYS A 732 -19.41 2.76 -3.27
CA LYS A 732 -19.47 4.23 -3.08
C LYS A 732 -18.45 4.93 -3.97
N PRO A 733 -18.69 6.21 -4.31
CA PRO A 733 -17.70 7.04 -4.98
C PRO A 733 -16.35 7.01 -4.27
N LEU A 734 -15.27 7.00 -5.06
CA LEU A 734 -13.92 7.16 -4.52
C LEU A 734 -13.77 8.54 -3.85
N PRO A 735 -12.90 8.68 -2.84
CA PRO A 735 -12.65 9.97 -2.20
C PRO A 735 -12.26 11.05 -3.22
N GLY A 736 -13.02 12.14 -3.28
CA GLY A 736 -12.80 13.23 -4.24
C GLY A 736 -13.45 13.02 -5.61
N VAL A 737 -14.22 11.94 -5.80
CA VAL A 737 -15.11 11.74 -6.93
C VAL A 737 -16.54 12.05 -6.52
N GLU A 738 -17.21 12.88 -7.30
CA GLU A 738 -18.62 13.19 -7.13
C GLU A 738 -19.42 12.40 -8.17
N VAL A 739 -20.46 11.70 -7.73
CA VAL A 739 -21.40 10.97 -8.59
C VAL A 739 -22.81 11.46 -8.29
N LYS A 740 -23.58 11.73 -9.31
CA LYS A 740 -25.01 12.05 -9.21
C LYS A 740 -25.81 11.35 -10.30
N ILE A 741 -27.10 11.23 -10.10
CA ILE A 741 -28.05 10.72 -11.10
C ILE A 741 -28.68 11.93 -11.78
N ASP A 742 -28.50 12.02 -13.08
CA ASP A 742 -29.09 13.10 -13.88
C ASP A 742 -30.48 12.69 -14.41
N ASN A 743 -31.45 13.60 -14.30
CA ASN A 743 -32.83 13.40 -14.69
C ASN A 743 -33.45 12.06 -14.20
N PRO A 744 -33.45 11.78 -12.87
CA PRO A 744 -33.96 10.53 -12.34
C PRO A 744 -35.49 10.38 -12.59
N ASP A 745 -35.93 9.17 -12.92
CA ASP A 745 -37.33 8.78 -13.00
C ASP A 745 -37.99 8.64 -11.62
N ALA A 746 -39.26 8.18 -11.58
CA ALA A 746 -40.01 7.96 -10.35
C ALA A 746 -39.37 6.89 -9.41
N ASN A 747 -38.49 6.02 -9.93
CA ASN A 747 -37.75 4.98 -9.19
C ASN A 747 -36.33 5.43 -8.82
N GLY A 748 -35.98 6.69 -9.13
CA GLY A 748 -34.65 7.25 -8.87
C GLY A 748 -33.58 6.81 -9.89
N VAL A 749 -33.98 6.18 -11.00
CA VAL A 749 -33.10 5.74 -12.09
C VAL A 749 -32.92 6.86 -13.11
N GLY A 750 -31.67 7.19 -13.43
CA GLY A 750 -31.32 8.18 -14.44
C GLY A 750 -29.88 8.00 -14.90
N GLU A 751 -29.38 8.89 -15.75
CA GLU A 751 -28.01 8.81 -16.23
C GLU A 751 -27.01 9.07 -15.10
N VAL A 752 -26.04 8.17 -14.96
CA VAL A 752 -24.92 8.36 -14.02
C VAL A 752 -23.98 9.40 -14.59
N VAL A 753 -23.77 10.50 -13.87
CA VAL A 753 -22.77 11.50 -14.23
C VAL A 753 -21.76 11.69 -13.11
N ALA A 754 -20.51 11.86 -13.49
CA ALA A 754 -19.42 11.88 -12.54
C ALA A 754 -18.48 13.07 -12.75
N ARG A 755 -17.88 13.55 -11.66
CA ARG A 755 -16.85 14.61 -11.66
C ARG A 755 -15.72 14.24 -10.72
N GLY A 756 -14.47 14.35 -11.19
CA GLY A 756 -13.30 14.06 -10.36
C GLY A 756 -12.00 14.36 -11.09
N GLN A 757 -10.90 14.31 -10.34
CA GLN A 757 -9.57 14.52 -10.93
C GLN A 757 -9.07 13.32 -11.75
N ASN A 758 -9.77 12.20 -11.68
CA ASN A 758 -9.54 10.99 -12.45
C ASN A 758 -10.24 11.02 -13.83
N VAL A 759 -11.10 12.00 -14.09
CA VAL A 759 -11.80 12.15 -15.37
C VAL A 759 -10.84 12.63 -16.45
N MET A 760 -10.94 12.06 -17.65
CA MET A 760 -10.12 12.33 -18.84
C MET A 760 -10.03 13.82 -19.19
N LEU A 761 -9.04 14.17 -19.99
CA LEU A 761 -8.94 15.52 -20.59
C LEU A 761 -9.90 15.71 -21.79
N GLY A 762 -10.35 14.62 -22.42
CA GLY A 762 -11.19 14.59 -23.62
C GLY A 762 -10.71 13.52 -24.59
N TYR A 763 -11.28 13.50 -25.78
CA TYR A 763 -10.85 12.63 -26.88
C TYR A 763 -9.86 13.37 -27.79
N TYR A 764 -8.77 12.69 -28.11
CA TYR A 764 -7.70 13.24 -28.94
C TYR A 764 -8.21 13.58 -30.34
N ASN A 765 -7.99 14.83 -30.77
CA ASN A 765 -8.43 15.39 -32.07
C ASN A 765 -9.95 15.20 -32.34
N ASN A 766 -10.79 15.21 -31.29
CA ASN A 766 -12.23 15.02 -31.43
C ASN A 766 -13.01 15.87 -30.38
N GLU A 767 -13.08 17.18 -30.63
CA GLU A 767 -13.76 18.15 -29.75
C GLU A 767 -15.27 17.89 -29.68
N GLU A 768 -15.91 17.57 -30.80
CA GLU A 768 -17.37 17.29 -30.85
C GLU A 768 -17.73 16.13 -29.92
N ALA A 769 -17.01 15.02 -30.01
CA ALA A 769 -17.24 13.89 -29.12
C ALA A 769 -16.90 14.20 -27.65
N THR A 770 -15.95 15.08 -27.41
CA THR A 770 -15.58 15.53 -26.06
C THR A 770 -16.69 16.37 -25.44
N GLU A 771 -17.19 17.37 -26.15
CA GLU A 771 -18.27 18.25 -25.70
C GLU A 771 -19.59 17.48 -25.47
N ALA A 772 -19.84 16.43 -26.25
CA ALA A 772 -21.02 15.59 -26.09
C ALA A 772 -21.07 14.87 -24.73
N VAL A 773 -19.91 14.49 -24.18
CA VAL A 773 -19.83 13.69 -22.94
C VAL A 773 -19.27 14.45 -21.74
N LEU A 774 -18.53 15.54 -21.94
CA LEU A 774 -17.86 16.29 -20.88
C LEU A 774 -18.37 17.75 -20.85
N GLN A 775 -19.28 18.04 -19.93
CA GLN A 775 -19.90 19.36 -19.76
C GLN A 775 -19.63 19.91 -18.35
N ASP A 776 -19.05 21.09 -18.22
CA ASP A 776 -18.71 21.73 -16.94
C ASP A 776 -17.92 20.80 -15.98
N ARG A 777 -17.03 19.98 -16.53
CA ARG A 777 -16.27 18.90 -15.86
C ARG A 777 -17.10 17.72 -15.36
N TRP A 778 -18.38 17.64 -15.71
CA TRP A 778 -19.21 16.47 -15.50
C TRP A 778 -19.11 15.55 -16.69
N LEU A 779 -18.70 14.32 -16.43
CA LEU A 779 -18.65 13.24 -17.41
C LEU A 779 -20.01 12.55 -17.43
N LYS A 780 -20.67 12.54 -18.58
CA LYS A 780 -21.82 11.71 -18.86
C LYS A 780 -21.33 10.31 -19.21
N THR A 781 -21.69 9.33 -18.39
CA THR A 781 -21.16 7.98 -18.56
C THR A 781 -21.88 7.19 -19.64
N GLY A 782 -23.13 7.57 -19.95
CA GLY A 782 -24.03 6.81 -20.82
C GLY A 782 -24.62 5.58 -20.13
N ASP A 783 -24.35 5.37 -18.86
CA ASP A 783 -24.90 4.29 -18.04
C ASP A 783 -26.05 4.83 -17.17
N LEU A 784 -27.05 4.00 -16.93
CA LEU A 784 -28.18 4.29 -16.06
C LEU A 784 -27.97 3.64 -14.69
N GLY A 785 -28.33 4.36 -13.65
CA GLY A 785 -28.17 3.86 -12.28
C GLY A 785 -29.01 4.63 -11.27
N LYS A 786 -28.92 4.20 -10.02
CA LYS A 786 -29.53 4.83 -8.85
C LYS A 786 -28.59 4.81 -7.66
N LEU A 787 -28.75 5.77 -6.77
CA LEU A 787 -28.06 5.83 -5.47
C LEU A 787 -29.04 5.45 -4.36
N ASP A 788 -28.57 4.65 -3.39
CA ASP A 788 -29.32 4.41 -2.17
C ASP A 788 -29.09 5.55 -1.14
N GLU A 789 -29.80 5.47 0.01
CA GLU A 789 -29.70 6.48 1.10
C GLU A 789 -28.29 6.59 1.68
N ASP A 790 -27.50 5.54 1.61
CA ASP A 790 -26.12 5.48 2.07
C ASP A 790 -25.09 5.97 1.04
N GLY A 791 -25.53 6.30 -0.17
CA GLY A 791 -24.70 6.75 -1.29
C GLY A 791 -23.99 5.63 -2.05
N ASN A 792 -24.48 4.40 -1.97
CA ASN A 792 -24.01 3.30 -2.82
C ASN A 792 -24.67 3.36 -4.19
N LEU A 793 -23.88 3.13 -5.24
CA LEU A 793 -24.35 3.16 -6.63
C LEU A 793 -24.79 1.74 -7.06
N PHE A 794 -25.91 1.68 -7.78
CA PHE A 794 -26.43 0.51 -8.46
C PHE A 794 -26.58 0.84 -9.94
N ILE A 795 -25.92 0.08 -10.80
CA ILE A 795 -26.02 0.20 -12.25
C ILE A 795 -27.21 -0.65 -12.71
N VAL A 796 -28.03 -0.10 -13.59
CA VAL A 796 -29.25 -0.74 -14.10
C VAL A 796 -29.09 -1.16 -15.57
N GLY A 797 -28.25 -0.45 -16.33
CA GLY A 797 -27.97 -0.75 -17.74
C GLY A 797 -27.41 0.45 -18.48
N ARG A 798 -27.37 0.39 -19.82
CA ARG A 798 -26.93 1.50 -20.66
C ARG A 798 -28.09 2.31 -21.22
N SER A 799 -27.94 3.61 -21.30
CA SER A 799 -29.00 4.50 -21.78
C SER A 799 -29.35 4.26 -23.26
N LYS A 800 -28.39 3.76 -24.06
CA LYS A 800 -28.57 3.45 -25.47
C LYS A 800 -29.22 2.10 -25.76
N ASP A 801 -29.18 1.20 -24.79
CA ASP A 801 -29.64 -0.17 -24.90
C ASP A 801 -31.06 -0.32 -24.30
N VAL A 802 -31.62 0.78 -23.74
CA VAL A 802 -33.00 0.78 -23.21
C VAL A 802 -34.00 0.56 -24.31
N ILE A 803 -34.82 -0.46 -24.17
CA ILE A 803 -35.92 -0.78 -25.05
C ILE A 803 -37.14 0.04 -24.59
N ILE A 804 -37.73 0.82 -25.48
CA ILE A 804 -38.93 1.59 -25.17
C ILE A 804 -40.12 0.86 -25.78
N ASP A 805 -40.97 0.24 -24.97
CA ASP A 805 -42.13 -0.47 -25.42
C ASP A 805 -43.19 0.48 -26.05
N SER A 806 -44.18 -0.06 -26.72
CA SER A 806 -45.27 0.69 -27.35
C SER A 806 -46.07 1.55 -26.36
N ASN A 807 -45.94 1.33 -25.05
CA ASN A 807 -46.59 2.12 -23.98
C ASN A 807 -45.66 3.20 -23.40
N GLY A 808 -44.45 3.36 -23.93
CA GLY A 808 -43.48 4.31 -23.45
C GLY A 808 -42.77 3.86 -22.14
N LYS A 809 -42.83 2.58 -21.79
CA LYS A 809 -42.17 2.03 -20.63
C LYS A 809 -40.72 1.63 -20.97
N ASN A 810 -39.79 2.07 -20.17
CA ASN A 810 -38.39 1.64 -20.27
C ASN A 810 -38.26 0.19 -19.82
N ILE A 811 -37.62 -0.63 -20.63
CA ILE A 811 -37.24 -2.01 -20.35
C ILE A 811 -35.74 -2.09 -20.46
N TYR A 812 -35.12 -2.63 -19.41
CA TYR A 812 -33.66 -2.74 -19.33
C TYR A 812 -33.26 -4.16 -19.72
N PRO A 813 -32.54 -4.35 -20.84
CA PRO A 813 -32.11 -5.66 -21.32
C PRO A 813 -31.33 -6.45 -20.26
N ASP A 814 -30.42 -5.80 -19.56
CA ASP A 814 -29.56 -6.40 -18.55
C ASP A 814 -30.35 -7.06 -17.40
N GLU A 815 -31.51 -6.48 -17.00
CA GLU A 815 -32.36 -7.07 -15.95
C GLU A 815 -33.00 -8.39 -16.43
N ILE A 816 -33.39 -8.44 -17.72
CA ILE A 816 -33.97 -9.62 -18.31
C ILE A 816 -32.92 -10.72 -18.51
N GLU A 817 -31.77 -10.32 -19.04
CA GLU A 817 -30.62 -11.21 -19.24
C GLU A 817 -30.14 -11.84 -17.93
N ASP A 818 -30.05 -11.05 -16.84
CA ASP A 818 -29.71 -11.57 -15.50
C ASP A 818 -30.77 -12.52 -14.95
N LEU A 819 -32.03 -12.24 -15.21
CA LEU A 819 -33.13 -13.11 -14.76
C LEU A 819 -33.14 -14.47 -15.47
N TYR A 820 -33.08 -14.47 -16.81
CA TYR A 820 -33.17 -15.68 -17.62
C TYR A 820 -31.84 -16.42 -17.78
N GLY A 821 -30.70 -15.72 -17.72
CA GLY A 821 -29.35 -16.28 -17.76
C GLY A 821 -29.03 -17.24 -16.58
N LYS A 822 -29.87 -17.22 -15.53
CA LYS A 822 -29.84 -18.18 -14.41
C LYS A 822 -30.31 -19.58 -14.80
N SER A 823 -30.96 -19.75 -15.97
CA SER A 823 -31.44 -21.03 -16.44
C SER A 823 -30.30 -21.94 -16.89
N SER A 824 -30.29 -23.20 -16.40
CA SER A 824 -29.32 -24.22 -16.82
C SER A 824 -29.46 -24.64 -18.30
N TYR A 825 -30.53 -24.24 -18.95
CA TYR A 825 -30.83 -24.57 -20.35
C TYR A 825 -30.37 -23.49 -21.34
N ILE A 826 -30.02 -22.31 -20.85
CA ILE A 826 -29.56 -21.19 -21.66
C ILE A 826 -28.04 -21.08 -21.54
N LYS A 827 -27.33 -21.12 -22.66
CA LYS A 827 -25.88 -20.96 -22.71
C LYS A 827 -25.49 -19.50 -22.80
N GLU A 828 -26.15 -18.78 -23.67
CA GLU A 828 -25.97 -17.35 -23.92
C GLU A 828 -27.34 -16.74 -24.23
N LEU A 829 -27.58 -15.54 -23.72
CA LEU A 829 -28.82 -14.77 -23.93
C LEU A 829 -28.44 -13.34 -24.27
N SER A 830 -29.05 -12.78 -25.28
CA SER A 830 -29.03 -11.35 -25.57
C SER A 830 -30.44 -10.84 -25.81
N VAL A 831 -30.79 -9.78 -25.12
CA VAL A 831 -32.11 -9.13 -25.24
C VAL A 831 -31.96 -7.87 -26.07
N VAL A 832 -32.70 -7.79 -27.17
CA VAL A 832 -32.66 -6.65 -28.09
C VAL A 832 -34.06 -6.08 -28.36
N GLY A 833 -34.13 -4.78 -28.62
CA GLY A 833 -35.34 -4.13 -29.10
C GLY A 833 -35.46 -4.30 -30.61
N LEU A 834 -36.58 -4.82 -31.05
CA LEU A 834 -36.95 -4.82 -32.48
C LEU A 834 -38.07 -3.79 -32.72
N SER A 835 -37.88 -2.93 -33.71
CA SER A 835 -38.88 -1.92 -34.07
C SER A 835 -40.21 -2.58 -34.36
N ASP A 836 -41.30 -2.06 -33.78
CA ASP A 836 -42.69 -2.49 -34.04
C ASP A 836 -43.36 -1.56 -35.01
N ASP A 837 -44.37 -2.08 -35.75
CA ASP A 837 -45.14 -1.34 -36.73
C ASP A 837 -45.93 -0.16 -36.09
N ASP A 838 -46.15 -0.18 -34.76
CA ASP A 838 -46.84 0.85 -33.99
C ASP A 838 -45.92 1.95 -33.42
N GLY A 839 -44.65 1.97 -33.81
CA GLY A 839 -43.69 3.02 -33.42
C GLY A 839 -43.01 2.84 -32.05
N GLY A 840 -43.16 1.68 -31.42
CA GLY A 840 -42.42 1.22 -30.24
C GLY A 840 -41.40 0.14 -30.58
N GLU A 841 -40.77 -0.43 -29.55
CA GLU A 841 -39.88 -1.57 -29.67
C GLU A 841 -40.49 -2.79 -28.97
N LYS A 842 -40.31 -3.98 -29.55
CA LYS A 842 -40.63 -5.28 -28.95
C LYS A 842 -39.35 -5.96 -28.48
N ILE A 843 -39.44 -6.65 -27.34
CA ILE A 843 -38.36 -7.48 -26.83
C ILE A 843 -38.18 -8.71 -27.71
N ALA A 844 -36.98 -8.96 -28.16
CA ALA A 844 -36.55 -10.16 -28.87
C ALA A 844 -35.39 -10.86 -28.23
#